data_0a0fa1ce5d892e08153a76571be74964
#
_entry.id   0a0fa1ce5d892e08153a76571be74964
#
_cell.length_a   1.000
_cell.length_b   1.000
_cell.length_c   1.000
_cell.angle_alpha   90.00
_cell.angle_beta   90.00
_cell.angle_gamma   90.00
#
_symmetry.space_group_name_H-M   'P 1'
#
loop_
_entity.id
_entity.type
_entity.pdbx_description
1 polymer ?
#
loop_
_entity_poly.entity_id
_entity_poly.type
_entity_poly.pdbx_seq_one_letter_code
_entity_poly.pdbx_strand_id
1 'polypeptide(L)'
;GGMNGTVLINSKNPFKYQGLSFQIKQGINHVDAAQRPTSAYNDWAIRWAKKVNDKFAYKITAENMTAQDWLANQSNNYSRGTGTPNGITIPGWRDIDPNYDGVNFYGDETSQSLRSIANAVIAASGVPAGAVGFFNAFLANNPTANLATYNAALTAGGLGALVNSGMSPIFYGAARNMFGNQMVSRTGYAESDVLDPTTSNFKLTGSLNYMLTDKIEASFSTYFGTGNTVYTGSDRYSLRDLRMAQFKFELKHKNWYIRAYATHENSGNSFNGTIATRTFNEAWKPSASWYPQYMVAYVSAMQQGAPQFMSHMAARTFADQGRPTGFIGNHPLFQSIVRTPIGKKVAGLNGLEGGQFMDKSRLKVVDAQYNLSEALGLAKTGTDFLVGFNTKQYQLNSEGTIFADTLGAININEFGAYGQLSQKLFKDIVKVTISGRYDKNTNFAGRFTPRASAVIKLKQDHNIRLSYQTAYRFPTTQNQWINLLVGGGTRLMGGLPQLRDYYNFSGNPGFTLASVQAFGASAMAGAPNPTLLKAQNFGEFKPESSTSFEVGYKGLFGKMLLIDAYMYNSKYQNFISGVTVIQSRGSYNPMNLLFESSRIGYSISTNAPGEVTVKGWGASADFLLPKNFTIGANIYSDEIGDLPTGFVSYFNTSKYRTNITFANSGFGKDNRLGFN
;
A
#
# COMPACT_ATOMS: atom_id res chain seq x y z
N GLY A 1 -4.58 7.48 -22.24
CA GLY A 1 -3.42 8.33 -22.05
C GLY A 1 -3.15 8.56 -20.58
N GLY A 2 -1.86 8.75 -20.22
CA GLY A 2 -1.49 9.02 -18.82
C GLY A 2 -2.06 10.36 -18.36
N MET A 3 -2.66 10.37 -17.19
CA MET A 3 -3.21 11.60 -16.58
C MET A 3 -2.11 12.47 -15.97
N ASN A 4 -0.96 11.87 -15.61
CA ASN A 4 0.09 12.51 -14.80
C ASN A 4 1.44 12.62 -15.55
N GLY A 5 1.44 12.56 -16.86
CA GLY A 5 2.67 12.57 -17.67
C GLY A 5 3.27 11.18 -17.87
N THR A 6 4.31 11.13 -18.71
CA THR A 6 5.00 9.88 -19.07
C THR A 6 6.50 10.09 -19.08
N VAL A 7 7.22 9.23 -18.36
CA VAL A 7 8.69 9.15 -18.41
C VAL A 7 9.08 8.01 -19.34
N LEU A 8 9.84 8.31 -20.37
CA LEU A 8 10.34 7.32 -21.33
C LEU A 8 11.83 7.04 -21.10
N ILE A 9 12.16 5.84 -20.65
CA ILE A 9 13.53 5.39 -20.44
C ILE A 9 13.95 4.49 -21.59
N ASN A 10 14.91 4.93 -22.39
CA ASN A 10 15.47 4.16 -23.49
C ASN A 10 16.81 3.57 -23.12
N SER A 11 16.95 2.28 -23.30
CA SER A 11 18.22 1.58 -23.09
C SER A 11 19.23 1.94 -24.19
N LYS A 12 20.51 2.14 -23.81
CA LYS A 12 21.60 2.42 -24.78
C LYS A 12 21.72 1.28 -25.78
N ASN A 13 21.62 1.59 -27.08
CA ASN A 13 21.73 0.62 -28.18
C ASN A 13 23.17 0.14 -28.32
N PRO A 14 23.46 -1.19 -28.37
CA PRO A 14 24.82 -1.73 -28.43
C PRO A 14 25.56 -1.47 -29.75
N PHE A 15 24.88 -1.19 -30.85
CA PHE A 15 25.53 -0.76 -32.08
C PHE A 15 26.18 0.61 -31.96
N LYS A 16 25.57 1.52 -31.16
CA LYS A 16 26.03 2.91 -30.99
C LYS A 16 26.93 3.09 -29.76
N TYR A 17 26.63 2.39 -28.67
CA TYR A 17 27.30 2.56 -27.38
C TYR A 17 27.99 1.27 -26.98
N GLN A 18 29.21 1.10 -27.45
CA GLN A 18 30.05 -0.08 -27.21
C GLN A 18 30.97 0.10 -26.02
N GLY A 19 31.64 -0.98 -25.63
CA GLY A 19 32.68 -1.00 -24.61
C GLY A 19 32.16 -1.37 -23.23
N LEU A 20 33.10 -1.34 -22.28
CA LEU A 20 32.86 -1.59 -20.87
C LEU A 20 32.59 -0.27 -20.15
N SER A 21 31.57 -0.28 -19.29
CA SER A 21 31.30 0.81 -18.34
C SER A 21 31.04 0.19 -16.99
N PHE A 22 31.53 0.79 -15.94
CA PHE A 22 31.20 0.41 -14.57
C PHE A 22 30.84 1.64 -13.76
N GLN A 23 30.05 1.44 -12.74
CA GLN A 23 29.69 2.45 -11.75
C GLN A 23 29.82 1.82 -10.38
N ILE A 24 30.49 2.53 -9.49
CA ILE A 24 30.61 2.17 -8.07
C ILE A 24 30.06 3.33 -7.28
N LYS A 25 29.05 3.06 -6.45
CA LYS A 25 28.56 3.97 -5.44
C LYS A 25 28.75 3.30 -4.09
N GLN A 26 29.43 3.98 -3.20
CA GLN A 26 29.61 3.57 -1.83
C GLN A 26 29.20 4.69 -0.91
N GLY A 27 28.59 4.34 0.19
CA GLY A 27 28.11 5.29 1.17
C GLY A 27 27.98 4.65 2.54
N ILE A 28 27.57 5.46 3.49
CA ILE A 28 27.32 5.07 4.86
C ILE A 28 25.91 5.49 5.21
N ASN A 29 25.08 4.52 5.62
CA ASN A 29 23.74 4.75 6.12
C ASN A 29 23.74 4.87 7.65
N HIS A 30 22.75 5.53 8.21
CA HIS A 30 22.53 5.66 9.65
C HIS A 30 23.72 6.30 10.39
N VAL A 31 24.24 7.39 9.83
CA VAL A 31 25.46 8.06 10.33
C VAL A 31 25.29 8.58 11.77
N ASP A 32 24.06 8.99 12.13
CA ASP A 32 23.71 9.45 13.50
C ASP A 32 23.53 8.30 14.50
N ALA A 33 23.48 7.05 14.02
CA ALA A 33 23.19 5.84 14.80
C ALA A 33 21.93 5.91 15.68
N ALA A 34 21.02 6.87 15.42
CA ALA A 34 19.86 7.14 16.29
C ALA A 34 18.83 5.99 16.26
N GLN A 35 18.67 5.33 15.12
CA GLN A 35 17.67 4.28 14.92
C GLN A 35 18.29 2.88 14.89
N ARG A 36 19.52 2.80 14.44
CA ARG A 36 20.29 1.57 14.31
C ARG A 36 21.77 1.89 14.12
N PRO A 37 22.68 0.91 14.29
CA PRO A 37 24.11 1.10 14.06
C PRO A 37 24.39 1.53 12.62
N THR A 38 25.40 2.37 12.45
CA THR A 38 25.95 2.77 11.16
C THR A 38 26.26 1.56 10.29
N SER A 39 25.91 1.61 9.01
CA SER A 39 26.08 0.50 8.08
C SER A 39 26.51 0.96 6.69
N ALA A 40 27.17 0.07 5.95
CA ALA A 40 27.61 0.34 4.59
C ALA A 40 26.44 0.30 3.60
N TYR A 41 26.50 1.20 2.62
CA TYR A 41 25.70 1.17 1.39
C TYR A 41 26.62 0.87 0.22
N ASN A 42 26.29 -0.11 -0.60
CA ASN A 42 27.03 -0.46 -1.81
C ASN A 42 26.04 -0.58 -2.99
N ASP A 43 26.38 0.04 -4.13
CA ASP A 43 25.63 -0.08 -5.39
C ASP A 43 26.65 -0.12 -6.53
N TRP A 44 26.83 -1.30 -7.09
CA TRP A 44 27.82 -1.57 -8.13
C TRP A 44 27.10 -2.02 -9.38
N ALA A 45 27.44 -1.38 -10.49
CA ALA A 45 26.88 -1.72 -11.79
C ALA A 45 27.96 -1.87 -12.83
N ILE A 46 27.82 -2.87 -13.69
CA ILE A 46 28.67 -3.11 -14.84
C ILE A 46 27.83 -3.23 -16.09
N ARG A 47 28.28 -2.62 -17.17
CA ARG A 47 27.68 -2.74 -18.49
C ARG A 47 28.76 -3.07 -19.51
N TRP A 48 28.55 -4.11 -20.29
CA TRP A 48 29.37 -4.46 -21.43
C TRP A 48 28.54 -4.60 -22.68
N ALA A 49 28.97 -3.94 -23.75
CA ALA A 49 28.31 -3.98 -25.05
C ALA A 49 29.34 -4.07 -26.18
N LYS A 50 29.05 -4.90 -27.17
CA LYS A 50 29.92 -5.11 -28.32
C LYS A 50 29.12 -5.23 -29.60
N LYS A 51 29.51 -4.49 -30.62
CA LYS A 51 29.15 -4.72 -32.00
C LYS A 51 30.11 -5.78 -32.54
N VAL A 52 29.62 -6.96 -32.88
CA VAL A 52 30.41 -8.07 -33.39
C VAL A 52 30.72 -7.85 -34.87
N ASN A 53 29.69 -7.41 -35.63
CA ASN A 53 29.77 -7.02 -37.02
C ASN A 53 28.63 -6.03 -37.34
N ASP A 54 28.47 -5.62 -38.60
CA ASP A 54 27.45 -4.65 -38.97
C ASP A 54 25.98 -5.14 -38.77
N LYS A 55 25.79 -6.45 -38.65
CA LYS A 55 24.50 -7.06 -38.45
C LYS A 55 24.20 -7.49 -37.02
N PHE A 56 25.21 -7.73 -36.19
CA PHE A 56 25.00 -8.29 -34.85
C PHE A 56 25.74 -7.51 -33.75
N ALA A 57 24.99 -7.19 -32.71
CA ALA A 57 25.52 -6.59 -31.49
C ALA A 57 24.81 -7.16 -30.25
N TYR A 58 25.49 -7.15 -29.12
CA TYR A 58 24.92 -7.58 -27.83
C TYR A 58 25.31 -6.64 -26.69
N LYS A 59 24.54 -6.74 -25.63
CA LYS A 59 24.78 -6.01 -24.39
C LYS A 59 24.40 -6.87 -23.19
N ILE A 60 25.20 -6.79 -22.13
CA ILE A 60 24.93 -7.37 -20.81
C ILE A 60 25.13 -6.27 -19.77
N THR A 61 24.23 -6.21 -18.80
CA THR A 61 24.31 -5.28 -17.67
C THR A 61 23.99 -6.04 -16.39
N ALA A 62 24.85 -5.92 -15.37
CA ALA A 62 24.57 -6.42 -14.03
C ALA A 62 24.68 -5.28 -13.02
N GLU A 63 23.81 -5.27 -12.03
CA GLU A 63 23.79 -4.31 -10.92
C GLU A 63 23.53 -5.08 -9.63
N ASN A 64 24.26 -4.76 -8.58
CA ASN A 64 24.06 -5.32 -7.26
C ASN A 64 24.12 -4.22 -6.21
N MET A 65 23.03 -4.04 -5.50
CA MET A 65 22.92 -3.09 -4.39
C MET A 65 22.70 -3.86 -3.10
N THR A 66 23.44 -3.46 -2.06
CA THR A 66 23.28 -3.98 -0.69
C THR A 66 23.28 -2.83 0.30
N ALA A 67 22.39 -2.89 1.25
CA ALA A 67 22.25 -1.91 2.33
C ALA A 67 21.59 -2.54 3.54
N GLN A 68 21.53 -1.78 4.61
CA GLN A 68 20.65 -2.04 5.73
C GLN A 68 19.55 -0.97 5.74
N ASP A 69 18.29 -1.41 5.74
CA ASP A 69 17.17 -0.49 5.73
C ASP A 69 16.96 0.16 7.10
N TRP A 70 16.21 1.23 7.10
CA TRP A 70 15.76 1.87 8.33
C TRP A 70 14.79 0.94 9.07
N LEU A 71 14.95 0.86 10.39
CA LEU A 71 14.02 0.18 11.29
C LEU A 71 13.15 1.23 11.99
N ALA A 72 11.85 1.09 11.82
CA ALA A 72 10.91 1.97 12.48
C ALA A 72 10.84 1.64 13.97
N ASN A 73 10.81 2.68 14.83
CA ASN A 73 10.81 2.55 16.28
C ASN A 73 9.82 3.48 16.97
N GLN A 74 8.81 3.95 16.26
CA GLN A 74 7.76 4.79 16.81
C GLN A 74 6.94 4.00 17.83
N SER A 75 7.02 4.37 19.09
CA SER A 75 6.31 3.74 20.21
C SER A 75 5.01 4.44 20.61
N ASN A 76 4.63 5.52 19.93
CA ASN A 76 3.35 6.17 20.20
C ASN A 76 2.19 5.19 20.03
N ASN A 77 1.14 5.39 20.83
CA ASN A 77 -0.04 4.56 20.82
C ASN A 77 -1.03 5.03 19.74
N TYR A 78 -1.68 4.11 19.01
CA TYR A 78 -2.81 4.43 18.17
C TYR A 78 -4.06 4.70 19.02
N SER A 79 -4.81 5.75 18.65
CA SER A 79 -6.13 5.97 19.26
C SER A 79 -7.18 5.05 18.63
N ARG A 80 -7.47 3.93 19.29
CA ARG A 80 -8.42 2.92 18.80
C ARG A 80 -9.88 3.39 18.70
N GLY A 81 -10.22 4.54 19.28
CA GLY A 81 -11.60 5.04 19.29
C GLY A 81 -12.01 5.91 18.11
N THR A 82 -11.08 6.36 17.28
CA THR A 82 -11.35 7.39 16.28
C THR A 82 -11.83 6.87 14.93
N GLY A 83 -11.69 5.58 14.65
CA GLY A 83 -12.17 4.96 13.42
C GLY A 83 -11.59 5.51 12.12
N THR A 84 -10.51 6.27 12.19
CA THR A 84 -9.77 6.71 11.01
C THR A 84 -8.84 5.60 10.55
N PRO A 85 -8.72 5.31 9.25
CA PRO A 85 -7.83 4.28 8.72
C PRO A 85 -6.36 4.49 9.09
N ASN A 86 -5.96 5.72 9.37
CA ASN A 86 -4.64 6.14 9.79
C ASN A 86 -4.65 6.68 11.21
N GLY A 87 -5.25 5.97 12.14
CA GLY A 87 -5.49 6.34 13.53
C GLY A 87 -4.70 7.56 14.05
N ILE A 88 -5.34 8.40 14.82
CA ILE A 88 -4.63 9.48 15.51
C ILE A 88 -3.69 8.83 16.51
N THR A 89 -2.39 9.11 16.41
CA THR A 89 -1.43 8.67 17.43
C THR A 89 -1.47 9.61 18.63
N ILE A 90 -1.43 9.02 19.81
CA ILE A 90 -1.34 9.75 21.08
C ILE A 90 -0.05 9.34 21.80
N PRO A 91 0.56 10.22 22.59
CA PRO A 91 1.67 9.84 23.46
C PRO A 91 1.23 8.71 24.40
N GLY A 92 2.07 7.70 24.58
CA GLY A 92 1.80 6.60 25.48
C GLY A 92 2.71 5.40 25.21
N TRP A 93 2.76 4.52 26.16
CA TRP A 93 3.44 3.24 26.07
C TRP A 93 2.70 2.18 26.86
N ARG A 94 3.07 0.95 26.67
CA ARG A 94 2.39 -0.24 27.21
C ARG A 94 2.17 -0.22 28.72
N ASP A 95 3.10 0.34 29.47
CA ASP A 95 3.05 0.30 30.94
C ASP A 95 1.94 1.18 31.51
N ILE A 96 1.49 2.19 30.78
CA ILE A 96 0.44 3.11 31.22
C ILE A 96 -0.91 2.86 30.51
N ASP A 97 -0.94 2.14 29.40
CA ASP A 97 -2.17 1.79 28.67
C ASP A 97 -2.33 0.28 28.53
N PRO A 98 -3.25 -0.35 29.27
CA PRO A 98 -3.56 -1.77 29.09
C PRO A 98 -4.00 -2.16 27.68
N ASN A 99 -4.56 -1.21 26.92
CA ASN A 99 -5.00 -1.39 25.53
C ASN A 99 -4.02 -0.81 24.51
N TYR A 100 -2.75 -0.73 24.84
CA TYR A 100 -1.71 -0.20 23.98
C TYR A 100 -1.66 -0.88 22.62
N ASP A 101 -1.48 -0.08 21.56
CA ASP A 101 -1.35 -0.45 20.15
C ASP A 101 -0.25 0.44 19.55
N GLY A 102 0.98 -0.01 19.62
CA GLY A 102 2.14 0.80 19.24
C GLY A 102 2.31 0.90 17.74
N VAL A 103 2.66 2.08 17.22
CA VAL A 103 2.77 2.36 15.77
C VAL A 103 3.72 1.37 15.07
N ASN A 104 4.87 1.06 15.69
CA ASN A 104 5.84 0.09 15.13
C ASN A 104 6.02 -1.12 16.06
N PHE A 105 4.91 -1.57 16.62
CA PHE A 105 4.78 -2.84 17.33
C PHE A 105 3.76 -3.70 16.60
N TYR A 106 3.95 -5.00 16.60
CA TYR A 106 3.11 -5.95 15.88
C TYR A 106 2.64 -7.05 16.82
N GLY A 107 1.37 -7.45 16.70
CA GLY A 107 0.75 -8.47 17.53
C GLY A 107 -0.01 -7.91 18.75
N ASP A 108 0.09 -6.60 19.02
CA ASP A 108 -0.71 -5.89 20.03
C ASP A 108 -2.03 -5.33 19.50
N GLU A 109 -2.30 -5.47 18.20
CA GLU A 109 -3.60 -5.14 17.60
C GLU A 109 -4.73 -6.04 18.12
N THR A 110 -4.40 -7.22 18.65
CA THR A 110 -5.38 -8.11 19.28
C THR A 110 -5.80 -7.56 20.63
N SER A 111 -7.02 -7.10 20.73
CA SER A 111 -7.60 -6.47 21.92
C SER A 111 -8.94 -7.10 22.29
N GLN A 112 -9.18 -7.29 23.60
CA GLN A 112 -10.40 -7.88 24.13
C GLN A 112 -10.92 -7.11 25.36
N SER A 113 -12.24 -7.07 25.49
CA SER A 113 -12.87 -6.56 26.71
C SER A 113 -12.75 -7.59 27.85
N LEU A 114 -12.20 -7.20 28.99
CA LEU A 114 -12.09 -8.08 30.15
C LEU A 114 -13.48 -8.57 30.61
N ARG A 115 -14.51 -7.72 30.57
CA ARG A 115 -15.88 -8.11 30.89
C ARG A 115 -16.39 -9.20 29.94
N SER A 116 -16.16 -9.04 28.63
CA SER A 116 -16.60 -10.04 27.64
C SER A 116 -15.90 -11.37 27.84
N ILE A 117 -14.60 -11.35 28.14
CA ILE A 117 -13.83 -12.56 28.44
C ILE A 117 -14.33 -13.21 29.74
N ALA A 118 -14.57 -12.42 30.81
CA ALA A 118 -15.12 -12.95 32.05
C ALA A 118 -16.44 -13.68 31.82
N ASN A 119 -17.37 -13.04 31.07
CA ASN A 119 -18.67 -13.63 30.76
C ASN A 119 -18.51 -14.95 29.94
N ALA A 120 -17.62 -14.97 28.97
CA ALA A 120 -17.36 -16.17 28.17
C ALA A 120 -16.76 -17.30 29.01
N VAL A 121 -15.81 -17.00 29.90
CA VAL A 121 -15.18 -17.98 30.82
C VAL A 121 -16.22 -18.53 31.81
N ILE A 122 -17.05 -17.66 32.38
CA ILE A 122 -18.13 -18.08 33.30
C ILE A 122 -19.13 -18.98 32.56
N ALA A 123 -19.56 -18.60 31.36
CA ALA A 123 -20.49 -19.41 30.57
C ALA A 123 -19.89 -20.79 30.17
N ALA A 124 -18.60 -20.84 29.84
CA ALA A 124 -17.90 -22.07 29.47
C ALA A 124 -17.53 -22.96 30.67
N SER A 125 -17.63 -22.46 31.90
CA SER A 125 -17.24 -23.19 33.12
C SER A 125 -18.13 -24.38 33.48
N GLY A 126 -19.31 -24.46 32.89
CA GLY A 126 -20.34 -25.46 33.25
C GLY A 126 -21.03 -25.20 34.59
N VAL A 127 -20.71 -24.09 35.28
CA VAL A 127 -21.39 -23.71 36.54
C VAL A 127 -22.83 -23.25 36.20
N PRO A 128 -23.87 -23.85 36.82
CA PRO A 128 -25.25 -23.45 36.57
C PRO A 128 -25.48 -21.96 36.86
N ALA A 129 -26.23 -21.27 36.03
CA ALA A 129 -26.51 -19.84 36.17
C ALA A 129 -27.14 -19.47 37.53
N GLY A 130 -27.97 -20.36 38.09
CA GLY A 130 -28.53 -20.18 39.43
C GLY A 130 -27.45 -20.19 40.53
N ALA A 131 -26.42 -21.03 40.42
CA ALA A 131 -25.29 -21.03 41.35
C ALA A 131 -24.46 -19.75 41.21
N VAL A 132 -24.18 -19.30 39.97
CA VAL A 132 -23.53 -18.01 39.75
C VAL A 132 -24.31 -16.88 40.38
N GLY A 133 -25.65 -16.83 40.17
CA GLY A 133 -26.54 -15.86 40.79
C GLY A 133 -26.51 -15.89 42.33
N PHE A 134 -26.51 -17.09 42.91
CA PHE A 134 -26.42 -17.26 44.37
C PHE A 134 -25.11 -16.64 44.94
N PHE A 135 -23.97 -16.93 44.34
CA PHE A 135 -22.68 -16.40 44.80
C PHE A 135 -22.51 -14.92 44.51
N ASN A 136 -23.14 -14.39 43.45
CA ASN A 136 -23.22 -12.93 43.23
C ASN A 136 -24.05 -12.25 44.33
N ALA A 137 -25.19 -12.83 44.70
CA ALA A 137 -25.99 -12.36 45.83
C ALA A 137 -25.25 -12.46 47.18
N PHE A 138 -24.48 -13.54 47.39
CA PHE A 138 -23.59 -13.65 48.57
C PHE A 138 -22.64 -12.46 48.66
N LEU A 139 -21.96 -12.09 47.57
CA LEU A 139 -21.05 -10.94 47.55
C LEU A 139 -21.78 -9.62 47.70
N ALA A 140 -22.98 -9.48 47.13
CA ALA A 140 -23.81 -8.28 47.31
C ALA A 140 -24.22 -8.06 48.78
N ASN A 141 -24.56 -9.15 49.47
CA ASN A 141 -24.95 -9.13 50.88
C ASN A 141 -23.75 -9.06 51.85
N ASN A 142 -22.53 -9.33 51.35
CA ASN A 142 -21.27 -9.26 52.12
C ASN A 142 -20.26 -8.32 51.41
N PRO A 143 -20.45 -7.00 51.47
CA PRO A 143 -19.63 -6.03 50.74
C PRO A 143 -18.14 -6.07 51.11
N THR A 144 -17.81 -6.48 52.33
CA THR A 144 -16.42 -6.59 52.81
C THR A 144 -15.75 -7.95 52.51
N ALA A 145 -16.51 -8.92 51.95
CA ALA A 145 -15.94 -10.22 51.60
C ALA A 145 -14.85 -10.09 50.55
N ASN A 146 -13.65 -10.55 50.86
CA ASN A 146 -12.52 -10.64 49.93
C ASN A 146 -12.53 -11.96 49.14
N LEU A 147 -11.53 -12.15 48.28
CA LEU A 147 -11.42 -13.35 47.47
C LEU A 147 -11.27 -14.64 48.34
N ALA A 148 -10.59 -14.58 49.46
CA ALA A 148 -10.44 -15.73 50.36
C ALA A 148 -11.78 -16.13 50.97
N THR A 149 -12.58 -15.17 51.45
CA THR A 149 -13.94 -15.41 51.95
C THR A 149 -14.85 -15.98 50.87
N TYR A 150 -14.73 -15.46 49.64
CA TYR A 150 -15.48 -15.96 48.49
C TYR A 150 -15.11 -17.41 48.15
N ASN A 151 -13.80 -17.74 48.16
CA ASN A 151 -13.31 -19.09 47.93
C ASN A 151 -13.84 -20.08 48.98
N ALA A 152 -13.85 -19.66 50.25
CA ALA A 152 -14.43 -20.48 51.31
C ALA A 152 -15.93 -20.75 51.09
N ALA A 153 -16.68 -19.72 50.68
CA ALA A 153 -18.11 -19.86 50.37
C ALA A 153 -18.33 -20.79 49.14
N LEU A 154 -17.53 -20.66 48.09
CA LEU A 154 -17.59 -21.56 46.91
C LEU A 154 -17.33 -23.03 47.31
N THR A 155 -16.32 -23.25 48.15
CA THR A 155 -15.95 -24.60 48.62
C THR A 155 -17.08 -25.21 49.45
N ALA A 156 -17.65 -24.43 50.39
CA ALA A 156 -18.79 -24.85 51.24
C ALA A 156 -20.06 -25.12 50.39
N GLY A 157 -20.23 -24.38 49.31
CA GLY A 157 -21.36 -24.57 48.36
C GLY A 157 -21.15 -25.63 47.28
N GLY A 158 -20.09 -26.48 47.43
CA GLY A 158 -19.83 -27.59 46.50
C GLY A 158 -19.12 -27.20 45.17
N LEU A 159 -18.66 -25.93 45.06
CA LEU A 159 -17.94 -25.44 43.88
C LEU A 159 -16.41 -25.32 44.13
N GLY A 160 -15.84 -26.13 45.02
CA GLY A 160 -14.41 -26.16 45.31
C GLY A 160 -13.54 -26.41 44.06
N ALA A 161 -14.07 -27.09 43.05
CA ALA A 161 -13.38 -27.27 41.77
C ALA A 161 -13.01 -25.96 41.07
N LEU A 162 -13.83 -24.90 41.18
CA LEU A 162 -13.51 -23.56 40.68
C LEU A 162 -12.30 -22.91 41.41
N VAL A 163 -12.21 -23.16 42.71
CA VAL A 163 -11.09 -22.67 43.53
C VAL A 163 -9.82 -23.42 43.14
N ASN A 164 -9.90 -24.75 43.03
CA ASN A 164 -8.77 -25.62 42.71
C ASN A 164 -8.25 -25.39 41.30
N SER A 165 -9.13 -25.05 40.33
CA SER A 165 -8.73 -24.70 38.98
C SER A 165 -8.13 -23.29 38.83
N GLY A 166 -8.14 -22.47 39.93
CA GLY A 166 -7.68 -21.09 39.86
C GLY A 166 -8.60 -20.12 39.15
N MET A 167 -9.84 -20.51 38.83
CA MET A 167 -10.79 -19.67 38.07
C MET A 167 -11.66 -18.76 38.94
N SER A 168 -11.74 -19.01 40.25
CA SER A 168 -12.53 -18.23 41.17
C SER A 168 -12.27 -16.72 41.16
N PRO A 169 -11.04 -16.22 40.93
CA PRO A 169 -10.80 -14.77 40.82
C PRO A 169 -11.58 -14.11 39.70
N ILE A 170 -11.84 -14.82 38.59
CA ILE A 170 -12.61 -14.28 37.43
C ILE A 170 -14.07 -14.10 37.83
N PHE A 171 -14.65 -15.09 38.51
CA PHE A 171 -16.03 -15.00 39.01
C PHE A 171 -16.17 -13.87 40.07
N TYR A 172 -15.24 -13.79 41.01
CA TYR A 172 -15.19 -12.73 42.02
C TYR A 172 -15.07 -11.35 41.37
N GLY A 173 -14.13 -11.18 40.44
CA GLY A 173 -13.89 -9.93 39.77
C GLY A 173 -15.09 -9.50 38.90
N ALA A 174 -15.78 -10.43 38.26
CA ALA A 174 -17.00 -10.16 37.50
C ALA A 174 -18.15 -9.69 38.43
N ALA A 175 -18.38 -10.41 39.53
CA ALA A 175 -19.42 -10.06 40.53
C ALA A 175 -19.15 -8.69 41.19
N ARG A 176 -17.87 -8.36 41.43
CA ARG A 176 -17.44 -7.06 42.00
C ARG A 176 -17.29 -5.96 40.93
N ASN A 177 -17.63 -6.22 39.66
CA ASN A 177 -17.47 -5.29 38.53
C ASN A 177 -16.03 -4.73 38.41
N MET A 178 -15.02 -5.52 38.75
CA MET A 178 -13.60 -5.09 38.74
C MET A 178 -13.06 -4.90 37.32
N PHE A 179 -13.66 -5.55 36.32
CA PHE A 179 -13.20 -5.49 34.93
C PHE A 179 -13.73 -4.27 34.18
N GLY A 180 -14.86 -3.68 34.59
CA GLY A 180 -15.47 -2.52 33.93
C GLY A 180 -15.63 -2.72 32.41
N ASN A 181 -15.39 -1.68 31.65
CA ASN A 181 -15.32 -1.71 30.18
C ASN A 181 -13.87 -1.73 29.68
N GLN A 182 -12.90 -2.16 30.53
CA GLN A 182 -11.50 -2.13 30.20
C GLN A 182 -11.19 -3.07 29.02
N MET A 183 -10.64 -2.50 27.97
CA MET A 183 -10.02 -3.23 26.88
C MET A 183 -8.56 -3.50 27.22
N VAL A 184 -8.07 -4.67 26.85
CA VAL A 184 -6.68 -5.08 27.03
C VAL A 184 -6.15 -5.67 25.75
N SER A 185 -5.01 -5.18 25.29
CA SER A 185 -4.29 -5.73 24.14
C SER A 185 -3.28 -6.80 24.54
N ARG A 186 -2.96 -7.71 23.61
CA ARG A 186 -1.83 -8.64 23.73
C ARG A 186 -0.50 -7.87 23.74
N THR A 187 0.54 -8.50 24.23
CA THR A 187 1.89 -7.94 24.13
C THR A 187 2.47 -8.14 22.74
N GLY A 188 2.73 -7.06 22.03
CA GLY A 188 3.34 -7.06 20.71
C GLY A 188 4.87 -7.13 20.74
N TYR A 189 5.47 -7.16 19.57
CA TYR A 189 6.91 -7.18 19.32
C TYR A 189 7.30 -5.92 18.56
N ALA A 190 8.45 -5.33 18.91
CA ALA A 190 9.00 -4.20 18.17
C ALA A 190 9.40 -4.63 16.73
N GLU A 191 9.43 -3.69 15.80
CA GLU A 191 9.82 -3.97 14.41
C GLU A 191 11.19 -4.68 14.33
N SER A 192 12.15 -4.28 15.17
CA SER A 192 13.47 -4.90 15.26
C SER A 192 13.47 -6.38 15.66
N ASP A 193 12.42 -6.82 16.35
CA ASP A 193 12.28 -8.21 16.79
C ASP A 193 11.62 -9.09 15.71
N VAL A 194 10.98 -8.47 14.70
CA VAL A 194 10.14 -9.18 13.69
C VAL A 194 10.75 -9.14 12.30
N LEU A 195 11.26 -7.98 11.87
CA LEU A 195 11.68 -7.74 10.50
C LEU A 195 13.21 -7.68 10.37
N ASP A 196 13.74 -8.40 9.40
CA ASP A 196 15.14 -8.28 9.03
C ASP A 196 15.30 -7.10 8.06
N PRO A 197 16.09 -6.07 8.41
CA PRO A 197 16.27 -4.87 7.60
C PRO A 197 17.28 -5.04 6.46
N THR A 198 17.85 -6.21 6.28
CA THR A 198 18.81 -6.44 5.19
C THR A 198 18.15 -6.24 3.84
N THR A 199 18.65 -5.27 3.10
CA THR A 199 18.18 -4.90 1.77
C THR A 199 19.20 -5.31 0.72
N SER A 200 18.73 -6.00 -0.31
CA SER A 200 19.54 -6.38 -1.46
C SER A 200 18.72 -6.23 -2.74
N ASN A 201 19.38 -5.85 -3.84
CA ASN A 201 18.74 -5.76 -5.14
C ASN A 201 19.76 -6.14 -6.21
N PHE A 202 19.59 -7.33 -6.79
CA PHE A 202 20.38 -7.79 -7.92
C PHE A 202 19.58 -7.69 -9.21
N LYS A 203 20.13 -7.08 -10.24
CA LYS A 203 19.54 -6.95 -11.57
C LYS A 203 20.50 -7.47 -12.63
N LEU A 204 19.96 -8.23 -13.58
CA LEU A 204 20.69 -8.71 -14.76
C LEU A 204 19.87 -8.40 -16.01
N THR A 205 20.51 -7.78 -17.01
CA THR A 205 19.88 -7.49 -18.30
C THR A 205 20.75 -8.01 -19.43
N GLY A 206 20.14 -8.74 -20.36
CA GLY A 206 20.75 -9.16 -21.62
C GLY A 206 20.01 -8.56 -22.81
N SER A 207 20.72 -8.20 -23.88
CA SER A 207 20.10 -7.77 -25.15
C SER A 207 20.91 -8.29 -26.32
N LEU A 208 20.22 -8.94 -27.27
CA LEU A 208 20.73 -9.34 -28.58
C LEU A 208 20.07 -8.46 -29.63
N ASN A 209 20.84 -7.84 -30.48
CA ASN A 209 20.36 -6.91 -31.49
C ASN A 209 20.88 -7.36 -32.87
N TYR A 210 20.00 -7.48 -33.84
CA TYR A 210 20.30 -7.95 -35.18
C TYR A 210 19.66 -7.07 -36.25
N MET A 211 20.47 -6.59 -37.20
CA MET A 211 20.01 -5.86 -38.37
C MET A 211 19.47 -6.85 -39.42
N LEU A 212 18.14 -7.01 -39.50
CA LEU A 212 17.47 -7.83 -40.51
C LEU A 212 17.72 -7.27 -41.93
N THR A 213 17.66 -5.95 -42.02
CA THR A 213 18.04 -5.17 -43.19
C THR A 213 18.77 -3.91 -42.73
N ASP A 214 19.32 -3.11 -43.62
CA ASP A 214 19.99 -1.84 -43.27
C ASP A 214 19.04 -0.82 -42.57
N LYS A 215 17.72 -1.10 -42.59
CA LYS A 215 16.67 -0.21 -42.05
C LYS A 215 15.88 -0.81 -40.92
N ILE A 216 15.93 -2.13 -40.69
CA ILE A 216 15.13 -2.86 -39.71
C ILE A 216 16.05 -3.55 -38.71
N GLU A 217 15.96 -3.15 -37.47
CA GLU A 217 16.61 -3.78 -36.34
C GLU A 217 15.61 -4.69 -35.60
N ALA A 218 15.99 -5.96 -35.38
CA ALA A 218 15.33 -6.87 -34.46
C ALA A 218 16.12 -6.90 -33.15
N SER A 219 15.43 -6.84 -32.01
CA SER A 219 16.08 -7.01 -30.72
C SER A 219 15.31 -7.96 -29.81
N PHE A 220 16.06 -8.79 -29.09
CA PHE A 220 15.54 -9.61 -28.00
C PHE A 220 16.24 -9.19 -26.72
N SER A 221 15.47 -8.84 -25.70
CA SER A 221 16.01 -8.39 -24.41
C SER A 221 15.38 -9.17 -23.27
N THR A 222 16.20 -9.50 -22.26
CA THR A 222 15.77 -10.12 -21.01
C THR A 222 16.16 -9.21 -19.85
N TYR A 223 15.28 -9.13 -18.87
CA TYR A 223 15.49 -8.39 -17.63
C TYR A 223 15.14 -9.32 -16.49
N PHE A 224 16.06 -9.48 -15.56
CA PHE A 224 15.85 -10.24 -14.34
C PHE A 224 16.22 -9.38 -13.14
N GLY A 225 15.40 -9.42 -12.11
CA GLY A 225 15.65 -8.76 -10.83
C GLY A 225 15.26 -9.67 -9.68
N THR A 226 16.04 -9.65 -8.61
CA THR A 226 15.69 -10.30 -7.34
C THR A 226 16.22 -9.45 -6.18
N GLY A 227 15.52 -9.52 -5.04
CA GLY A 227 15.95 -8.74 -3.89
C GLY A 227 15.09 -8.91 -2.65
N ASN A 228 15.58 -8.27 -1.60
CA ASN A 228 14.95 -8.20 -0.30
C ASN A 228 14.82 -6.74 0.13
N THR A 229 13.72 -6.38 0.78
CA THR A 229 13.53 -5.06 1.39
C THR A 229 12.38 -5.09 2.38
N VAL A 230 12.26 -4.07 3.21
CA VAL A 230 11.06 -3.81 4.00
C VAL A 230 10.21 -2.78 3.28
N TYR A 231 8.93 -3.03 3.12
CA TYR A 231 7.99 -2.18 2.40
C TYR A 231 6.86 -1.71 3.31
N THR A 232 6.53 -0.42 3.23
CA THR A 232 5.39 0.17 3.92
C THR A 232 4.28 0.44 2.90
N GLY A 233 3.16 -0.25 3.06
CA GLY A 233 1.93 0.00 2.33
C GLY A 233 0.82 0.39 3.30
N SER A 234 -0.33 -0.30 3.24
CA SER A 234 -1.36 -0.25 4.28
C SER A 234 -0.92 -0.93 5.58
N ASP A 235 0.13 -1.70 5.51
CA ASP A 235 0.76 -2.45 6.58
C ASP A 235 2.29 -2.47 6.35
N ARG A 236 3.03 -3.16 7.20
CA ARG A 236 4.47 -3.34 7.06
C ARG A 236 4.75 -4.75 6.52
N TYR A 237 5.45 -4.82 5.41
CA TYR A 237 5.75 -6.06 4.69
C TYR A 237 7.24 -6.33 4.65
N SER A 238 7.63 -7.56 4.94
CA SER A 238 8.96 -8.07 4.63
C SER A 238 8.94 -8.69 3.24
N LEU A 239 9.56 -8.05 2.25
CA LEU A 239 9.73 -8.59 0.92
C LEU A 239 11.01 -9.42 0.89
N ARG A 240 10.89 -10.73 0.63
CA ARG A 240 12.00 -11.68 0.64
C ARG A 240 12.01 -12.52 -0.62
N ASP A 241 13.19 -12.59 -1.22
CA ASP A 241 13.39 -13.36 -2.45
C ASP A 241 12.41 -12.95 -3.57
N LEU A 242 11.98 -11.67 -3.56
CA LEU A 242 11.17 -11.12 -4.64
C LEU A 242 11.89 -11.31 -5.96
N ARG A 243 11.21 -11.82 -6.97
CA ARG A 243 11.76 -12.06 -8.31
C ARG A 243 10.88 -11.42 -9.37
N MET A 244 11.52 -10.79 -10.33
CA MET A 244 10.83 -10.26 -11.51
C MET A 244 11.64 -10.61 -12.75
N ALA A 245 10.97 -11.17 -13.77
CA ALA A 245 11.57 -11.45 -15.06
C ALA A 245 10.73 -10.82 -16.17
N GLN A 246 11.40 -10.20 -17.15
CA GLN A 246 10.74 -9.68 -18.33
C GLN A 246 11.50 -10.13 -19.59
N PHE A 247 10.74 -10.55 -20.58
CA PHE A 247 11.26 -10.90 -21.92
C PHE A 247 10.61 -9.96 -22.92
N LYS A 248 11.43 -9.29 -23.74
CA LYS A 248 10.96 -8.32 -24.73
C LYS A 248 11.54 -8.63 -26.10
N PHE A 249 10.68 -8.67 -27.11
CA PHE A 249 11.04 -8.68 -28.52
C PHE A 249 10.58 -7.38 -29.18
N GLU A 250 11.43 -6.78 -30.03
CA GLU A 250 11.10 -5.55 -30.74
C GLU A 250 11.68 -5.60 -32.16
N LEU A 251 10.84 -5.23 -33.14
CA LEU A 251 11.23 -4.85 -34.48
C LEU A 251 11.13 -3.34 -34.59
N LYS A 252 12.18 -2.70 -35.05
CA LYS A 252 12.25 -1.23 -35.13
C LYS A 252 12.78 -0.78 -36.48
N HIS A 253 12.04 0.13 -37.10
CA HIS A 253 12.39 0.90 -38.28
C HIS A 253 12.33 2.40 -37.93
N LYS A 254 12.87 3.29 -38.80
CA LYS A 254 12.80 4.75 -38.54
C LYS A 254 11.37 5.27 -38.39
N ASN A 255 10.41 4.69 -39.11
CA ASN A 255 9.02 5.15 -39.15
C ASN A 255 8.06 4.28 -38.33
N TRP A 256 8.44 3.07 -37.89
CA TRP A 256 7.56 2.18 -37.15
C TRP A 256 8.33 1.29 -36.19
N TYR A 257 7.60 0.80 -35.20
CA TYR A 257 8.04 -0.32 -34.38
C TYR A 257 6.85 -1.24 -34.05
N ILE A 258 7.19 -2.50 -33.79
CA ILE A 258 6.31 -3.48 -33.16
C ILE A 258 7.12 -4.10 -32.04
N ARG A 259 6.56 -4.16 -30.83
CA ARG A 259 7.17 -4.81 -29.70
C ARG A 259 6.18 -5.66 -28.93
N ALA A 260 6.65 -6.77 -28.42
CA ALA A 260 5.93 -7.63 -27.51
C ALA A 260 6.78 -7.90 -26.27
N TYR A 261 6.17 -7.87 -25.09
CA TYR A 261 6.88 -8.27 -23.87
C TYR A 261 5.96 -8.98 -22.88
N ALA A 262 6.58 -9.83 -22.06
CA ALA A 262 5.93 -10.52 -20.97
C ALA A 262 6.73 -10.30 -19.68
N THR A 263 6.06 -9.87 -18.64
CA THR A 263 6.62 -9.72 -17.28
C THR A 263 6.03 -10.80 -16.38
N HIS A 264 6.87 -11.44 -15.59
CA HIS A 264 6.52 -12.43 -14.59
C HIS A 264 7.00 -11.92 -13.24
N GLU A 265 6.12 -11.91 -12.28
CA GLU A 265 6.40 -11.56 -10.89
C GLU A 265 6.29 -12.79 -10.00
N ASN A 266 7.11 -12.83 -8.94
CA ASN A 266 7.01 -13.81 -7.87
C ASN A 266 7.43 -13.14 -6.57
N SER A 267 6.50 -13.03 -5.63
CA SER A 267 6.74 -12.41 -4.32
C SER A 267 7.71 -13.19 -3.41
N GLY A 268 8.12 -14.40 -3.81
CA GLY A 268 9.07 -15.21 -3.04
C GLY A 268 8.54 -15.60 -1.66
N ASN A 269 9.33 -15.32 -0.63
CA ASN A 269 9.02 -15.61 0.77
C ASN A 269 8.51 -14.40 1.55
N SER A 270 7.83 -13.50 0.86
CA SER A 270 7.34 -12.25 1.45
C SER A 270 6.16 -12.46 2.40
N PHE A 271 6.09 -11.68 3.47
CA PHE A 271 5.03 -11.80 4.47
C PHE A 271 4.59 -10.44 5.04
N ASN A 272 3.38 -10.42 5.60
CA ASN A 272 2.84 -9.30 6.34
C ASN A 272 3.28 -9.38 7.81
N GLY A 273 3.98 -8.36 8.30
CA GLY A 273 4.52 -8.32 9.66
C GLY A 273 3.45 -8.41 10.73
N THR A 274 2.37 -7.66 10.61
CA THR A 274 1.25 -7.62 11.57
C THR A 274 0.54 -8.97 11.64
N ILE A 275 0.13 -9.52 10.49
CA ILE A 275 -0.60 -10.81 10.43
C ILE A 275 0.26 -11.93 11.00
N ALA A 276 1.53 -12.02 10.56
CA ALA A 276 2.44 -13.06 11.01
C ALA A 276 2.66 -13.00 12.54
N THR A 277 2.82 -11.81 13.10
CA THR A 277 3.08 -11.65 14.54
C THR A 277 1.84 -11.90 15.38
N ARG A 278 0.65 -11.50 14.92
CA ARG A 278 -0.62 -11.86 15.57
C ARG A 278 -0.82 -13.38 15.61
N THR A 279 -0.57 -14.06 14.49
CA THR A 279 -0.62 -15.53 14.43
C THR A 279 0.43 -16.16 15.35
N PHE A 280 1.65 -15.58 15.40
CA PHE A 280 2.70 -16.05 16.29
C PHE A 280 2.29 -15.91 17.77
N ASN A 281 1.64 -14.81 18.15
CA ASN A 281 1.10 -14.63 19.51
C ASN A 281 0.08 -15.73 19.85
N GLU A 282 -0.80 -16.09 18.92
CA GLU A 282 -1.75 -17.19 19.12
C GLU A 282 -1.07 -18.58 19.16
N ALA A 283 0.05 -18.73 18.44
CA ALA A 283 0.77 -20.00 18.35
C ALA A 283 1.57 -20.33 19.62
N TRP A 284 2.27 -19.35 20.23
CA TRP A 284 3.04 -19.60 21.44
C TRP A 284 2.16 -19.62 22.70
N LYS A 285 1.09 -18.80 22.74
CA LYS A 285 0.07 -18.85 23.80
C LYS A 285 -1.27 -18.35 23.26
N PRO A 286 -2.27 -19.22 23.07
CA PRO A 286 -3.59 -18.81 22.60
C PRO A 286 -4.21 -17.74 23.49
N SER A 287 -4.94 -16.79 22.89
CA SER A 287 -5.70 -15.75 23.60
C SER A 287 -6.68 -16.34 24.62
N ALA A 288 -7.25 -17.53 24.33
CA ALA A 288 -8.11 -18.27 25.24
C ALA A 288 -7.41 -18.68 26.55
N SER A 289 -6.08 -18.74 26.59
CA SER A 289 -5.28 -19.00 27.80
C SER A 289 -4.69 -17.71 28.39
N TRP A 290 -4.23 -16.82 27.51
CA TRP A 290 -3.56 -15.58 27.92
C TRP A 290 -4.48 -14.65 28.71
N TYR A 291 -5.70 -14.37 28.22
CA TYR A 291 -6.64 -13.47 28.88
C TYR A 291 -7.14 -13.98 30.23
N PRO A 292 -7.54 -15.25 30.42
CA PRO A 292 -7.88 -15.76 31.74
C PRO A 292 -6.71 -15.63 32.76
N GLN A 293 -5.47 -15.96 32.34
CA GLN A 293 -4.29 -15.79 33.20
C GLN A 293 -4.09 -14.32 33.59
N TYR A 294 -4.23 -13.40 32.62
CA TYR A 294 -4.18 -11.96 32.88
C TYR A 294 -5.23 -11.55 33.95
N MET A 295 -6.47 -12.01 33.80
CA MET A 295 -7.58 -11.65 34.68
C MET A 295 -7.39 -12.18 36.10
N VAL A 296 -6.93 -13.41 36.23
CA VAL A 296 -6.62 -14.01 37.53
C VAL A 296 -5.55 -13.20 38.25
N ALA A 297 -4.46 -12.88 37.56
CA ALA A 297 -3.38 -12.08 38.16
C ALA A 297 -3.81 -10.64 38.47
N TYR A 298 -4.64 -10.04 37.61
CA TYR A 298 -5.18 -8.70 37.85
C TYR A 298 -6.02 -8.63 39.13
N VAL A 299 -6.99 -9.56 39.29
CA VAL A 299 -7.83 -9.61 40.48
C VAL A 299 -6.99 -9.88 41.74
N SER A 300 -6.02 -10.79 41.64
CA SER A 300 -5.12 -11.09 42.76
C SER A 300 -4.31 -9.88 43.21
N ALA A 301 -3.75 -9.11 42.29
CA ALA A 301 -3.00 -7.90 42.59
C ALA A 301 -3.91 -6.81 43.20
N MET A 302 -5.10 -6.62 42.67
CA MET A 302 -6.08 -5.69 43.25
C MET A 302 -6.49 -6.09 44.67
N GLN A 303 -6.65 -7.37 44.95
CA GLN A 303 -6.97 -7.89 46.32
C GLN A 303 -5.81 -7.71 47.30
N GLN A 304 -4.58 -7.62 46.82
CA GLN A 304 -3.40 -7.30 47.63
C GLN A 304 -3.21 -5.79 47.82
N GLY A 305 -4.15 -4.95 47.34
CA GLY A 305 -4.12 -3.50 47.51
C GLY A 305 -3.28 -2.76 46.45
N ALA A 306 -2.84 -3.44 45.38
CA ALA A 306 -2.11 -2.76 44.32
C ALA A 306 -3.01 -1.77 43.56
N PRO A 307 -2.51 -0.56 43.22
CA PRO A 307 -3.22 0.36 42.33
C PRO A 307 -3.57 -0.28 40.98
N GLN A 308 -4.64 0.17 40.35
CA GLN A 308 -5.17 -0.41 39.11
C GLN A 308 -4.09 -0.57 38.03
N PHE A 309 -3.27 0.47 37.78
CA PHE A 309 -2.22 0.41 36.77
C PHE A 309 -1.14 -0.64 37.10
N MET A 310 -0.73 -0.74 38.38
CA MET A 310 0.22 -1.77 38.85
C MET A 310 -0.38 -3.18 38.71
N SER A 311 -1.67 -3.31 38.94
CA SER A 311 -2.39 -4.57 38.77
C SER A 311 -2.41 -5.00 37.28
N HIS A 312 -2.55 -4.06 36.35
CA HIS A 312 -2.43 -4.34 34.92
C HIS A 312 -1.01 -4.76 34.52
N MET A 313 0.04 -4.10 35.09
CA MET A 313 1.43 -4.49 34.84
C MET A 313 1.73 -5.90 35.36
N ALA A 314 1.35 -6.20 36.59
CA ALA A 314 1.52 -7.53 37.20
C ALA A 314 0.78 -8.61 36.41
N ALA A 315 -0.45 -8.32 35.98
CA ALA A 315 -1.26 -9.21 35.17
C ALA A 315 -0.62 -9.53 33.81
N ARG A 316 -0.08 -8.52 33.14
CA ARG A 316 0.63 -8.69 31.86
C ARG A 316 1.90 -9.52 32.05
N THR A 317 2.72 -9.20 33.03
CA THR A 317 3.94 -9.97 33.36
C THR A 317 3.64 -11.44 33.60
N PHE A 318 2.57 -11.74 34.34
CA PHE A 318 2.14 -13.12 34.55
C PHE A 318 1.64 -13.82 33.28
N ALA A 319 0.79 -13.15 32.52
CA ALA A 319 0.24 -13.70 31.29
C ALA A 319 1.32 -13.92 30.22
N ASP A 320 2.36 -13.09 30.20
CA ASP A 320 3.50 -13.17 29.27
C ASP A 320 4.58 -14.18 29.68
N GLN A 321 4.40 -14.94 30.75
CA GLN A 321 5.36 -15.98 31.11
C GLN A 321 5.53 -16.98 29.99
N GLY A 322 6.81 -17.23 29.61
CA GLY A 322 7.18 -18.09 28.47
C GLY A 322 7.06 -17.41 27.10
N ARG A 323 6.79 -16.11 27.04
CA ARG A 323 6.79 -15.35 25.78
C ARG A 323 8.20 -15.38 25.15
N PRO A 324 8.35 -15.79 23.88
CA PRO A 324 9.61 -15.68 23.16
C PRO A 324 10.07 -14.21 23.11
N THR A 325 11.36 -13.96 23.30
CA THR A 325 11.95 -12.62 23.29
C THR A 325 13.09 -12.53 22.30
N GLY A 326 13.51 -11.30 21.96
CA GLY A 326 14.52 -11.02 20.95
C GLY A 326 13.98 -11.20 19.54
N PHE A 327 14.86 -11.42 18.56
CA PHE A 327 14.48 -11.52 17.16
C PHE A 327 13.72 -12.83 16.87
N ILE A 328 12.40 -12.74 16.80
CA ILE A 328 11.52 -13.89 16.56
C ILE A 328 11.54 -14.37 15.09
N GLY A 329 12.10 -13.59 14.18
CA GLY A 329 12.21 -13.95 12.77
C GLY A 329 12.88 -15.32 12.52
N ASN A 330 13.75 -15.78 13.42
CA ASN A 330 14.38 -17.09 13.35
C ASN A 330 13.66 -18.17 14.17
N HIS A 331 12.60 -17.83 14.89
CA HIS A 331 11.87 -18.79 15.71
C HIS A 331 11.13 -19.81 14.85
N PRO A 332 11.20 -21.15 15.14
CA PRO A 332 10.58 -22.18 14.29
C PRO A 332 9.08 -21.98 14.05
N LEU A 333 8.33 -21.57 15.07
CA LEU A 333 6.90 -21.27 14.93
C LEU A 333 6.68 -20.09 13.98
N PHE A 334 7.47 -19.02 14.10
CA PHE A 334 7.36 -17.85 13.22
C PHE A 334 7.70 -18.23 11.77
N GLN A 335 8.77 -19.01 11.58
CA GLN A 335 9.15 -19.52 10.26
C GLN A 335 8.05 -20.37 9.59
N SER A 336 7.35 -21.21 10.36
CA SER A 336 6.22 -21.99 9.82
C SER A 336 5.05 -21.10 9.39
N ILE A 337 4.79 -20.02 10.13
CA ILE A 337 3.73 -19.04 9.83
C ILE A 337 4.05 -18.25 8.56
N VAL A 338 5.27 -17.69 8.45
CA VAL A 338 5.65 -16.84 7.31
C VAL A 338 5.91 -17.61 6.01
N ARG A 339 6.00 -18.94 6.08
CA ARG A 339 6.10 -19.83 4.91
C ARG A 339 4.75 -20.44 4.50
N THR A 340 3.70 -20.17 5.25
CA THR A 340 2.35 -20.61 4.93
C THR A 340 1.55 -19.42 4.39
N PRO A 341 0.88 -19.54 3.25
CA PRO A 341 0.08 -18.46 2.69
C PRO A 341 -1.06 -18.01 3.62
N ILE A 342 -1.37 -16.71 3.60
CA ILE A 342 -2.57 -16.16 4.25
C ILE A 342 -3.82 -16.91 3.75
N GLY A 343 -4.73 -17.24 4.65
CA GLY A 343 -5.92 -18.05 4.35
C GLY A 343 -5.68 -19.56 4.28
N LYS A 344 -4.43 -20.02 4.39
CA LYS A 344 -4.09 -21.46 4.51
C LYS A 344 -3.69 -21.77 5.94
N LYS A 345 -4.07 -22.97 6.42
CA LYS A 345 -3.77 -23.42 7.77
C LYS A 345 -2.30 -23.83 7.91
N VAL A 346 -1.67 -23.36 8.98
CA VAL A 346 -0.29 -23.74 9.33
C VAL A 346 -0.30 -25.16 9.90
N ALA A 347 0.54 -26.03 9.36
CA ALA A 347 0.64 -27.41 9.82
C ALA A 347 1.05 -27.46 11.31
N GLY A 348 0.30 -28.24 12.11
CA GLY A 348 0.57 -28.41 13.55
C GLY A 348 0.11 -27.25 14.44
N LEU A 349 -0.53 -26.22 13.93
CA LEU A 349 -0.99 -25.05 14.70
C LEU A 349 -2.52 -24.91 14.71
N ASN A 350 -3.26 -25.86 15.25
CA ASN A 350 -4.69 -25.80 15.62
C ASN A 350 -5.57 -24.80 14.84
N GLY A 351 -5.50 -24.84 13.50
CA GLY A 351 -6.32 -24.01 12.63
C GLY A 351 -5.86 -22.56 12.44
N LEU A 352 -4.69 -22.17 12.95
CA LEU A 352 -4.11 -20.85 12.69
C LEU A 352 -3.70 -20.72 11.22
N GLU A 353 -3.83 -19.52 10.68
CA GLU A 353 -3.51 -19.19 9.30
C GLU A 353 -2.11 -18.59 9.16
N GLY A 354 -1.51 -18.78 7.97
CA GLY A 354 -0.18 -18.24 7.68
C GLY A 354 -0.15 -16.73 7.53
N GLY A 355 1.08 -16.21 7.39
CA GLY A 355 1.36 -14.78 7.19
C GLY A 355 1.98 -14.44 5.83
N GLN A 356 2.30 -15.47 4.99
CA GLN A 356 2.88 -15.27 3.67
C GLN A 356 1.86 -14.69 2.70
N PHE A 357 2.25 -13.66 1.95
CA PHE A 357 1.48 -13.27 0.78
C PHE A 357 2.17 -13.75 -0.49
N MET A 358 1.36 -14.15 -1.45
CA MET A 358 1.84 -14.70 -2.72
C MET A 358 1.43 -13.77 -3.86
N ASP A 359 2.34 -13.55 -4.78
CA ASP A 359 2.03 -12.96 -6.08
C ASP A 359 2.87 -13.67 -7.15
N LYS A 360 2.18 -14.31 -8.08
CA LYS A 360 2.75 -14.97 -9.27
C LYS A 360 2.10 -14.39 -10.53
N SER A 361 1.75 -13.11 -10.46
CA SER A 361 1.05 -12.41 -11.54
C SER A 361 1.92 -12.24 -12.78
N ARG A 362 1.25 -12.06 -13.91
CA ARG A 362 1.88 -11.89 -15.22
C ARG A 362 1.26 -10.74 -15.96
N LEU A 363 2.09 -10.05 -16.76
CA LEU A 363 1.64 -9.03 -17.69
C LEU A 363 2.18 -9.36 -19.09
N LYS A 364 1.31 -9.44 -20.09
CA LYS A 364 1.69 -9.55 -21.49
C LYS A 364 1.24 -8.30 -22.22
N VAL A 365 2.11 -7.74 -23.07
CA VAL A 365 1.82 -6.52 -23.83
C VAL A 365 2.33 -6.68 -25.24
N VAL A 366 1.51 -6.24 -26.18
CA VAL A 366 1.92 -5.99 -27.57
C VAL A 366 1.57 -4.55 -27.90
N ASP A 367 2.50 -3.79 -28.43
CA ASP A 367 2.23 -2.46 -28.97
C ASP A 367 2.95 -2.22 -30.29
N ALA A 368 2.33 -1.40 -31.14
CA ALA A 368 2.88 -0.99 -32.42
C ALA A 368 2.51 0.46 -32.73
N GLN A 369 3.40 1.10 -33.47
CA GLN A 369 3.22 2.47 -33.93
C GLN A 369 3.78 2.62 -35.33
N TYR A 370 3.11 3.40 -36.17
CA TYR A 370 3.56 3.76 -37.50
C TYR A 370 3.41 5.27 -37.75
N ASN A 371 4.50 5.91 -38.17
CA ASN A 371 4.46 7.26 -38.72
C ASN A 371 4.25 7.18 -40.25
N LEU A 372 3.06 7.53 -40.66
CA LEU A 372 2.61 7.45 -42.06
C LEU A 372 3.04 8.66 -42.91
N SER A 373 3.66 9.69 -42.31
CA SER A 373 3.96 10.97 -42.97
C SER A 373 4.79 10.80 -44.24
N GLU A 374 5.79 9.93 -44.19
CA GLU A 374 6.66 9.65 -45.34
C GLU A 374 5.94 8.81 -46.40
N ALA A 375 5.25 7.76 -45.98
CA ALA A 375 4.52 6.85 -46.87
C ALA A 375 3.39 7.56 -47.66
N LEU A 376 2.76 8.55 -47.04
CA LEU A 376 1.68 9.33 -47.62
C LEU A 376 2.15 10.66 -48.25
N GLY A 377 3.46 10.93 -48.31
CA GLY A 377 4.03 12.16 -48.87
C GLY A 377 3.70 13.43 -48.07
N LEU A 378 3.17 13.32 -46.84
CA LEU A 378 2.69 14.44 -46.00
C LEU A 378 3.82 15.31 -45.46
N ALA A 379 5.04 14.79 -45.37
CA ALA A 379 6.19 15.52 -44.86
C ALA A 379 6.47 16.82 -45.64
N LYS A 380 6.15 16.86 -46.95
CA LYS A 380 6.32 18.03 -47.80
C LYS A 380 5.37 19.17 -47.45
N THR A 381 4.23 18.88 -46.83
CA THR A 381 3.23 19.88 -46.41
C THR A 381 3.39 20.28 -44.95
N GLY A 382 4.44 19.81 -44.24
CA GLY A 382 4.63 20.06 -42.83
C GLY A 382 3.65 19.30 -41.93
N THR A 383 3.08 18.19 -42.47
CA THR A 383 2.10 17.35 -41.79
C THR A 383 2.75 16.09 -41.26
N ASP A 384 2.54 15.75 -39.98
CA ASP A 384 2.90 14.46 -39.41
C ASP A 384 1.65 13.68 -39.03
N PHE A 385 1.55 12.42 -39.51
CA PHE A 385 0.46 11.52 -39.20
C PHE A 385 0.95 10.22 -38.60
N LEU A 386 0.54 9.98 -37.34
CA LEU A 386 0.97 8.85 -36.54
C LEU A 386 -0.24 8.03 -36.10
N VAL A 387 -0.14 6.71 -36.24
CA VAL A 387 -1.14 5.75 -35.75
C VAL A 387 -0.48 4.71 -34.87
N GLY A 388 -1.22 4.15 -33.94
CA GLY A 388 -0.72 3.07 -33.11
C GLY A 388 -1.81 2.32 -32.38
N PHE A 389 -1.45 1.13 -31.91
CA PHE A 389 -2.31 0.32 -31.08
C PHE A 389 -1.52 -0.38 -29.98
N ASN A 390 -2.20 -0.78 -28.93
CA ASN A 390 -1.65 -1.66 -27.92
C ASN A 390 -2.71 -2.63 -27.39
N THR A 391 -2.27 -3.80 -26.99
CA THR A 391 -3.08 -4.73 -26.20
C THR A 391 -2.28 -5.21 -25.00
N LYS A 392 -2.98 -5.41 -23.86
CA LYS A 392 -2.40 -5.88 -22.62
C LYS A 392 -3.29 -6.97 -22.03
N GLN A 393 -2.67 -7.96 -21.43
CA GLN A 393 -3.33 -8.95 -20.61
C GLN A 393 -2.64 -9.00 -19.23
N TYR A 394 -3.39 -8.66 -18.21
CA TYR A 394 -3.00 -8.92 -16.82
C TYR A 394 -3.56 -10.27 -16.41
N GLN A 395 -2.74 -11.11 -15.84
CA GLN A 395 -3.13 -12.37 -15.20
C GLN A 395 -2.75 -12.26 -13.73
N LEU A 396 -3.73 -11.98 -12.87
CA LEU A 396 -3.53 -11.89 -11.43
C LEU A 396 -3.52 -13.30 -10.86
N ASN A 397 -2.52 -13.63 -10.07
CA ASN A 397 -2.39 -14.95 -9.45
C ASN A 397 -1.72 -14.82 -8.08
N SER A 398 -2.54 -14.61 -7.05
CA SER A 398 -2.11 -14.50 -5.66
C SER A 398 -2.59 -15.66 -4.79
N GLU A 399 -3.31 -16.63 -5.37
CA GLU A 399 -3.93 -17.74 -4.66
C GLU A 399 -4.85 -17.28 -3.51
N GLY A 400 -5.46 -16.10 -3.64
CA GLY A 400 -6.36 -15.48 -2.68
C GLY A 400 -5.68 -14.66 -1.58
N THR A 401 -4.36 -14.53 -1.59
CA THR A 401 -3.65 -13.78 -0.54
C THR A 401 -3.67 -12.26 -0.73
N ILE A 402 -3.88 -11.79 -1.98
CA ILE A 402 -3.93 -10.35 -2.32
C ILE A 402 -5.20 -10.04 -3.10
N PHE A 403 -5.54 -10.85 -4.10
CA PHE A 403 -6.68 -10.66 -4.97
C PHE A 403 -7.78 -11.70 -4.71
N ALA A 404 -8.97 -11.46 -5.25
CA ALA A 404 -10.10 -12.39 -5.15
C ALA A 404 -9.98 -13.57 -6.13
N ASP A 405 -8.82 -14.22 -6.17
CA ASP A 405 -8.43 -15.25 -7.14
C ASP A 405 -8.28 -16.65 -6.53
N THR A 406 -9.02 -16.92 -5.44
CA THR A 406 -9.05 -18.23 -4.78
C THR A 406 -9.55 -19.37 -5.67
N LEU A 407 -10.38 -19.06 -6.67
CA LEU A 407 -10.93 -20.02 -7.65
C LEU A 407 -10.07 -20.14 -8.92
N GLY A 408 -8.97 -19.41 -9.00
CA GLY A 408 -8.06 -19.39 -10.14
C GLY A 408 -7.69 -17.97 -10.57
N ALA A 409 -6.70 -17.87 -11.44
CA ALA A 409 -6.15 -16.59 -11.88
C ALA A 409 -7.18 -15.71 -12.60
N ILE A 410 -7.21 -14.42 -12.28
CA ILE A 410 -8.08 -13.42 -12.89
C ILE A 410 -7.40 -12.83 -14.12
N ASN A 411 -8.04 -12.91 -15.28
CA ASN A 411 -7.55 -12.34 -16.52
C ASN A 411 -8.28 -11.02 -16.83
N ILE A 412 -7.50 -9.94 -17.05
CA ILE A 412 -8.00 -8.63 -17.44
C ILE A 412 -7.33 -8.26 -18.76
N ASN A 413 -8.12 -8.08 -19.82
CA ASN A 413 -7.61 -7.67 -21.12
C ASN A 413 -7.92 -6.18 -21.36
N GLU A 414 -6.94 -5.47 -21.89
CA GLU A 414 -7.07 -4.09 -22.34
C GLU A 414 -6.65 -3.98 -23.81
N PHE A 415 -7.37 -3.16 -24.55
CA PHE A 415 -7.05 -2.80 -25.94
C PHE A 415 -7.11 -1.29 -26.09
N GLY A 416 -6.17 -0.71 -26.84
CA GLY A 416 -6.16 0.71 -27.16
C GLY A 416 -5.65 0.96 -28.59
N ALA A 417 -6.31 1.89 -29.30
CA ALA A 417 -5.87 2.38 -30.61
C ALA A 417 -5.90 3.91 -30.63
N TYR A 418 -4.97 4.53 -31.33
CA TYR A 418 -4.88 5.97 -31.42
C TYR A 418 -4.39 6.46 -32.77
N GLY A 419 -4.77 7.71 -33.09
CA GLY A 419 -4.23 8.48 -34.20
C GLY A 419 -3.86 9.89 -33.75
N GLN A 420 -2.81 10.44 -34.32
CA GLN A 420 -2.34 11.80 -34.08
C GLN A 420 -1.96 12.48 -35.37
N LEU A 421 -2.50 13.67 -35.61
CA LEU A 421 -2.18 14.53 -36.74
C LEU A 421 -1.54 15.81 -36.19
N SER A 422 -0.35 16.17 -36.70
CA SER A 422 0.30 17.43 -36.41
C SER A 422 0.49 18.22 -37.71
N GLN A 423 0.17 19.50 -37.67
CA GLN A 423 0.30 20.39 -38.82
C GLN A 423 1.07 21.65 -38.47
N LYS A 424 2.07 21.99 -39.25
CA LYS A 424 2.76 23.27 -39.20
C LYS A 424 2.04 24.28 -40.09
N LEU A 425 1.76 25.46 -39.55
CA LEU A 425 1.00 26.53 -40.19
C LEU A 425 1.81 27.83 -40.16
N PHE A 426 1.49 28.77 -41.04
CA PHE A 426 2.06 30.12 -41.09
C PHE A 426 3.61 30.14 -41.09
N LYS A 427 4.22 29.36 -42.02
CA LYS A 427 5.69 29.22 -42.12
C LYS A 427 6.32 28.75 -40.81
N ASP A 428 5.73 27.74 -40.19
CA ASP A 428 6.19 27.12 -38.93
C ASP A 428 6.03 27.99 -37.67
N ILE A 429 5.27 29.11 -37.72
CA ILE A 429 4.97 29.93 -36.54
C ILE A 429 4.03 29.17 -35.59
N VAL A 430 3.04 28.46 -36.13
CA VAL A 430 2.08 27.72 -35.32
C VAL A 430 2.17 26.23 -35.68
N LYS A 431 2.35 25.39 -34.67
CA LYS A 431 2.18 23.94 -34.80
C LYS A 431 0.94 23.49 -34.03
N VAL A 432 -0.06 22.97 -34.72
CA VAL A 432 -1.25 22.37 -34.12
C VAL A 432 -1.10 20.86 -34.12
N THR A 433 -1.48 20.20 -33.03
CA THR A 433 -1.55 18.73 -32.93
C THR A 433 -2.91 18.33 -32.40
N ILE A 434 -3.58 17.44 -33.11
CA ILE A 434 -4.86 16.84 -32.72
C ILE A 434 -4.64 15.33 -32.62
N SER A 435 -5.13 14.71 -31.57
CA SER A 435 -5.08 13.26 -31.41
C SER A 435 -6.36 12.73 -30.79
N GLY A 436 -6.66 11.49 -31.11
CA GLY A 436 -7.76 10.74 -30.52
C GLY A 436 -7.31 9.34 -30.17
N ARG A 437 -7.79 8.84 -29.05
CA ARG A 437 -7.49 7.49 -28.57
C ARG A 437 -8.76 6.81 -28.10
N TYR A 438 -8.94 5.55 -28.48
CA TYR A 438 -9.98 4.67 -27.97
C TYR A 438 -9.34 3.57 -27.12
N ASP A 439 -9.88 3.34 -25.93
CA ASP A 439 -9.45 2.27 -25.02
C ASP A 439 -10.64 1.44 -24.52
N LYS A 440 -10.45 0.14 -24.38
CA LYS A 440 -11.42 -0.83 -23.85
C LYS A 440 -10.75 -1.76 -22.85
N ASN A 441 -11.42 -2.05 -21.74
CA ASN A 441 -11.01 -3.01 -20.70
C ASN A 441 -12.11 -4.06 -20.53
N THR A 442 -11.77 -5.27 -20.10
CA THR A 442 -12.73 -6.36 -19.88
C THR A 442 -13.89 -5.97 -18.97
N ASN A 443 -13.59 -5.24 -17.89
CA ASN A 443 -14.55 -4.92 -16.83
C ASN A 443 -15.28 -3.58 -17.02
N PHE A 444 -14.88 -2.77 -18.03
CA PHE A 444 -15.42 -1.42 -18.22
C PHE A 444 -15.75 -1.16 -19.70
N ALA A 445 -16.70 -0.26 -19.93
CA ALA A 445 -17.04 0.22 -21.26
C ALA A 445 -15.87 0.93 -21.94
N GLY A 446 -15.78 0.82 -23.27
CA GLY A 446 -14.77 1.53 -24.04
C GLY A 446 -15.01 3.04 -24.06
N ARG A 447 -13.94 3.81 -24.21
CA ARG A 447 -14.01 5.27 -24.22
C ARG A 447 -13.05 5.90 -25.23
N PHE A 448 -13.52 6.96 -25.87
CA PHE A 448 -12.71 7.80 -26.74
C PHE A 448 -12.24 9.06 -25.99
N THR A 449 -10.96 9.43 -26.15
CA THR A 449 -10.33 10.58 -25.51
C THR A 449 -9.66 11.46 -26.56
N PRO A 450 -10.24 12.63 -26.91
CA PRO A 450 -9.62 13.61 -27.77
C PRO A 450 -8.61 14.49 -27.03
N ARG A 451 -7.62 14.99 -27.77
CA ARG A 451 -6.65 15.98 -27.32
C ARG A 451 -6.34 16.94 -28.46
N ALA A 452 -6.20 18.22 -28.13
CA ALA A 452 -5.71 19.26 -29.03
C ALA A 452 -4.62 20.08 -28.34
N SER A 453 -3.57 20.45 -29.06
CA SER A 453 -2.53 21.34 -28.54
C SER A 453 -2.00 22.25 -29.66
N ALA A 454 -1.55 23.44 -29.27
CA ALA A 454 -0.91 24.39 -30.16
C ALA A 454 0.40 24.88 -29.53
N VAL A 455 1.43 24.98 -30.35
CA VAL A 455 2.68 25.65 -30.00
C VAL A 455 2.83 26.84 -30.93
N ILE A 456 2.95 28.05 -30.37
CA ILE A 456 3.06 29.31 -31.07
C ILE A 456 4.45 29.88 -30.83
N LYS A 457 5.23 30.03 -31.87
CA LYS A 457 6.54 30.67 -31.83
C LYS A 457 6.36 32.17 -31.89
N LEU A 458 6.70 32.86 -30.82
CA LEU A 458 6.69 34.33 -30.76
C LEU A 458 7.97 34.92 -31.41
N LYS A 459 9.12 34.27 -31.16
CA LYS A 459 10.44 34.50 -31.74
C LYS A 459 11.16 33.16 -31.85
N GLN A 460 12.38 33.14 -32.37
CA GLN A 460 13.14 31.91 -32.61
C GLN A 460 13.23 31.01 -31.37
N ASP A 461 13.44 31.60 -30.19
CA ASP A 461 13.66 30.89 -28.93
C ASP A 461 12.54 31.12 -27.89
N HIS A 462 11.37 31.62 -28.32
CA HIS A 462 10.25 31.94 -27.44
C HIS A 462 8.96 31.26 -27.95
N ASN A 463 8.33 30.46 -27.10
CA ASN A 463 7.13 29.71 -27.45
C ASN A 463 6.05 29.86 -26.39
N ILE A 464 4.81 30.01 -26.84
CA ILE A 464 3.61 29.75 -26.01
C ILE A 464 3.08 28.37 -26.38
N ARG A 465 2.67 27.60 -25.38
CA ARG A 465 1.98 26.33 -25.56
C ARG A 465 0.60 26.39 -24.95
N LEU A 466 -0.37 25.89 -25.66
CA LEU A 466 -1.74 25.71 -25.23
C LEU A 466 -2.11 24.24 -25.37
N SER A 467 -2.79 23.68 -24.40
CA SER A 467 -3.24 22.29 -24.48
C SER A 467 -4.62 22.15 -23.87
N TYR A 468 -5.52 21.53 -24.61
CA TYR A 468 -6.78 20.98 -24.14
C TYR A 468 -6.73 19.48 -24.29
N GLN A 469 -6.97 18.76 -23.21
CA GLN A 469 -6.94 17.30 -23.24
C GLN A 469 -8.04 16.70 -22.38
N THR A 470 -8.63 15.65 -22.89
CA THR A 470 -9.35 14.71 -22.07
C THR A 470 -8.43 13.53 -21.76
N ALA A 471 -8.55 12.98 -20.57
CA ALA A 471 -7.83 11.79 -20.18
C ALA A 471 -8.79 10.81 -19.48
N TYR A 472 -8.37 9.55 -19.44
CA TYR A 472 -9.17 8.47 -18.95
C TYR A 472 -8.25 7.41 -18.32
N ARG A 473 -8.64 6.90 -17.18
CA ARG A 473 -7.89 5.88 -16.46
C ARG A 473 -8.82 4.75 -16.02
N PHE A 474 -8.57 3.55 -16.50
CA PHE A 474 -9.17 2.37 -15.88
C PHE A 474 -8.69 2.26 -14.41
N PRO A 475 -9.57 1.82 -13.50
CA PRO A 475 -9.12 1.44 -12.16
C PRO A 475 -7.96 0.44 -12.24
N THR A 476 -6.98 0.58 -11.37
CA THR A 476 -5.87 -0.37 -11.31
C THR A 476 -6.37 -1.78 -11.00
N THR A 477 -5.54 -2.79 -11.24
CA THR A 477 -5.88 -4.19 -10.88
C THR A 477 -6.24 -4.32 -9.40
N GLN A 478 -5.57 -3.55 -8.53
CA GLN A 478 -5.90 -3.47 -7.10
C GLN A 478 -7.26 -2.81 -6.87
N ASN A 479 -7.53 -1.64 -7.46
CA ASN A 479 -8.84 -1.00 -7.33
C ASN A 479 -9.99 -1.88 -7.83
N GLN A 480 -9.71 -2.81 -8.74
CA GLN A 480 -10.71 -3.74 -9.25
C GLN A 480 -10.89 -4.97 -8.35
N TRP A 481 -9.79 -5.66 -7.98
CA TRP A 481 -9.83 -7.03 -7.47
C TRP A 481 -9.10 -7.26 -6.14
N ILE A 482 -8.56 -6.23 -5.48
CA ILE A 482 -7.93 -6.44 -4.17
C ILE A 482 -8.93 -7.06 -3.19
N ASN A 483 -8.47 -8.05 -2.42
CA ASN A 483 -9.23 -8.75 -1.40
C ASN A 483 -8.29 -9.14 -0.25
N LEU A 484 -7.66 -8.15 0.34
CA LEU A 484 -6.57 -8.30 1.29
C LEU A 484 -7.02 -7.96 2.70
N LEU A 485 -6.90 -8.92 3.61
CA LEU A 485 -7.04 -8.64 5.05
C LEU A 485 -5.74 -7.96 5.53
N VAL A 486 -5.89 -6.80 6.17
CA VAL A 486 -4.77 -6.06 6.75
C VAL A 486 -4.87 -6.02 8.27
N GLY A 487 -3.85 -5.50 8.93
CA GLY A 487 -3.82 -5.32 10.38
C GLY A 487 -5.08 -4.61 10.91
N GLY A 488 -5.42 -4.87 12.17
CA GLY A 488 -6.64 -4.33 12.77
C GLY A 488 -7.96 -4.96 12.28
N GLY A 489 -7.91 -6.05 11.47
CA GLY A 489 -9.09 -6.79 11.02
C GLY A 489 -9.90 -6.10 9.93
N THR A 490 -9.33 -5.10 9.26
CA THR A 490 -9.93 -4.44 8.09
C THR A 490 -9.58 -5.20 6.81
N ARG A 491 -10.53 -5.30 5.88
CA ARG A 491 -10.34 -5.88 4.57
C ARG A 491 -10.28 -4.78 3.51
N LEU A 492 -9.17 -4.70 2.79
CA LEU A 492 -9.10 -3.91 1.56
C LEU A 492 -9.85 -4.66 0.47
N MET A 493 -10.82 -4.00 -0.17
CA MET A 493 -11.68 -4.62 -1.17
C MET A 493 -11.77 -3.76 -2.43
N GLY A 494 -11.66 -4.40 -3.59
CA GLY A 494 -11.85 -3.77 -4.88
C GLY A 494 -13.30 -3.31 -5.09
N GLY A 495 -13.49 -2.38 -6.03
CA GLY A 495 -14.79 -1.73 -6.26
C GLY A 495 -15.74 -2.50 -7.17
N LEU A 496 -15.34 -3.63 -7.76
CA LEU A 496 -16.19 -4.39 -8.66
C LEU A 496 -17.40 -5.01 -7.94
N PRO A 497 -18.59 -5.02 -8.55
CA PRO A 497 -19.82 -5.56 -7.96
C PRO A 497 -19.67 -6.99 -7.46
N GLN A 498 -18.95 -7.83 -8.19
CA GLN A 498 -18.74 -9.25 -7.87
C GLN A 498 -18.16 -9.47 -6.46
N LEU A 499 -17.32 -8.55 -5.98
CA LEU A 499 -16.78 -8.63 -4.61
C LEU A 499 -17.84 -8.28 -3.56
N ARG A 500 -18.71 -7.31 -3.83
CA ARG A 500 -19.82 -6.98 -2.94
C ARG A 500 -20.83 -8.11 -2.86
N ASP A 501 -21.11 -8.78 -4.00
CA ASP A 501 -21.99 -9.95 -4.06
C ASP A 501 -21.40 -11.12 -3.27
N TYR A 502 -20.08 -11.39 -3.43
CA TYR A 502 -19.36 -12.42 -2.70
C TYR A 502 -19.44 -12.23 -1.17
N TYR A 503 -19.37 -10.99 -0.68
CA TYR A 503 -19.50 -10.65 0.73
C TYR A 503 -20.94 -10.32 1.16
N ASN A 504 -21.93 -10.62 0.31
CA ASN A 504 -23.36 -10.49 0.57
C ASN A 504 -23.78 -9.09 1.08
N PHE A 505 -23.25 -8.03 0.48
CA PHE A 505 -23.61 -6.67 0.89
C PHE A 505 -25.08 -6.32 0.65
N SER A 506 -25.80 -7.07 -0.19
CA SER A 506 -27.24 -6.93 -0.39
C SER A 506 -28.08 -7.46 0.78
N GLY A 507 -27.69 -8.61 1.35
CA GLY A 507 -28.39 -9.23 2.48
C GLY A 507 -27.83 -8.82 3.86
N ASN A 508 -26.59 -8.36 3.90
CA ASN A 508 -25.90 -7.90 5.11
C ASN A 508 -25.17 -6.59 4.80
N PRO A 509 -25.85 -5.43 4.92
CA PRO A 509 -25.29 -4.15 4.49
C PRO A 509 -24.00 -3.75 5.21
N GLY A 510 -23.11 -3.06 4.49
CA GLY A 510 -22.02 -2.31 5.09
C GLY A 510 -22.50 -0.93 5.51
N PHE A 511 -22.30 -0.58 6.76
CA PHE A 511 -22.71 0.70 7.32
C PHE A 511 -21.55 1.69 7.38
N THR A 512 -21.84 2.97 7.18
CA THR A 512 -20.82 4.02 7.31
C THR A 512 -20.27 4.04 8.73
N LEU A 513 -18.96 4.24 8.86
CA LEU A 513 -18.28 4.25 10.16
C LEU A 513 -18.92 5.24 11.14
N ALA A 514 -19.23 6.46 10.68
CA ALA A 514 -19.87 7.48 11.51
C ALA A 514 -21.24 7.01 12.07
N SER A 515 -22.04 6.29 11.27
CA SER A 515 -23.33 5.77 11.72
C SER A 515 -23.18 4.63 12.74
N VAL A 516 -22.17 3.78 12.60
CA VAL A 516 -21.85 2.74 13.58
C VAL A 516 -21.36 3.34 14.89
N GLN A 517 -20.58 4.40 14.84
CA GLN A 517 -20.16 5.15 16.03
C GLN A 517 -21.34 5.80 16.74
N ALA A 518 -22.27 6.44 16.00
CA ALA A 518 -23.50 7.01 16.56
C ALA A 518 -24.39 5.94 17.22
N PHE A 519 -24.53 4.78 16.58
CA PHE A 519 -25.23 3.63 17.15
C PHE A 519 -24.53 3.12 18.43
N GLY A 520 -23.20 3.01 18.42
CA GLY A 520 -22.41 2.64 19.60
C GLY A 520 -22.60 3.62 20.76
N ALA A 521 -22.62 4.93 20.48
CA ALA A 521 -22.89 5.96 21.51
C ALA A 521 -24.29 5.80 22.12
N SER A 522 -25.32 5.52 21.32
CA SER A 522 -26.68 5.27 21.82
C SER A 522 -26.75 4.03 22.72
N ALA A 523 -26.01 2.98 22.37
CA ALA A 523 -25.93 1.76 23.18
C ALA A 523 -25.22 2.00 24.52
N MET A 524 -24.15 2.80 24.53
CA MET A 524 -23.46 3.20 25.76
C MET A 524 -24.34 4.05 26.67
N ALA A 525 -25.27 4.84 26.12
CA ALA A 525 -26.26 5.59 26.86
C ALA A 525 -27.44 4.71 27.39
N GLY A 526 -27.38 3.39 27.20
CA GLY A 526 -28.36 2.43 27.68
C GLY A 526 -29.59 2.26 26.77
N ALA A 527 -29.64 2.92 25.62
CA ALA A 527 -30.77 2.88 24.66
C ALA A 527 -30.27 2.63 23.21
N PRO A 528 -29.83 1.39 22.86
CA PRO A 528 -29.38 1.08 21.51
C PRO A 528 -30.42 1.45 20.45
N ASN A 529 -30.04 2.35 19.53
CA ASN A 529 -30.96 2.82 18.48
C ASN A 529 -30.43 2.43 17.07
N PRO A 530 -30.84 1.27 16.50
CA PRO A 530 -30.42 0.82 15.19
C PRO A 530 -30.83 1.74 14.02
N THR A 531 -31.80 2.67 14.22
CA THR A 531 -32.19 3.61 13.15
C THR A 531 -31.13 4.64 12.82
N LEU A 532 -30.12 4.78 13.68
CA LEU A 532 -28.93 5.61 13.41
C LEU A 532 -28.01 5.00 12.36
N LEU A 533 -28.11 3.69 12.10
CA LEU A 533 -27.29 3.00 11.12
C LEU A 533 -27.66 3.43 9.69
N LYS A 534 -26.66 3.89 8.94
CA LYS A 534 -26.79 4.31 7.54
C LYS A 534 -25.99 3.37 6.66
N ALA A 535 -26.68 2.52 5.88
CA ALA A 535 -26.04 1.67 4.90
C ALA A 535 -25.35 2.52 3.83
N GLN A 536 -24.14 2.11 3.45
CA GLN A 536 -23.44 2.73 2.33
C GLN A 536 -24.10 2.32 1.02
N ASN A 537 -24.51 3.31 0.25
CA ASN A 537 -24.98 3.08 -1.12
C ASN A 537 -23.76 3.10 -2.07
N PHE A 538 -23.56 2.00 -2.78
CA PHE A 538 -22.51 1.88 -3.79
C PHE A 538 -23.12 2.07 -5.17
N GLY A 539 -22.73 3.14 -5.85
CA GLY A 539 -23.01 3.31 -7.27
C GLY A 539 -22.24 2.32 -8.15
N GLU A 540 -22.42 2.45 -9.45
CA GLU A 540 -21.61 1.73 -10.44
C GLU A 540 -20.15 2.18 -10.35
N PHE A 541 -19.22 1.22 -10.23
CA PHE A 541 -17.78 1.52 -10.22
C PHE A 541 -17.30 1.81 -11.64
N LYS A 542 -16.83 3.04 -11.86
CA LYS A 542 -16.50 3.59 -13.17
C LYS A 542 -15.04 3.99 -13.28
N PRO A 543 -14.47 3.94 -14.49
CA PRO A 543 -13.18 4.55 -14.76
C PRO A 543 -13.22 6.06 -14.53
N GLU A 544 -12.12 6.56 -13.98
CA GLU A 544 -11.89 7.98 -13.76
C GLU A 544 -11.63 8.70 -15.08
N SER A 545 -12.17 9.88 -15.23
CA SER A 545 -11.88 10.74 -16.38
C SER A 545 -11.52 12.15 -15.94
N SER A 546 -10.69 12.81 -16.72
CA SER A 546 -10.37 14.20 -16.51
C SER A 546 -10.43 15.03 -17.79
N THR A 547 -10.75 16.29 -17.63
CA THR A 547 -10.60 17.33 -18.65
C THR A 547 -9.62 18.35 -18.12
N SER A 548 -8.58 18.63 -18.88
CA SER A 548 -7.51 19.53 -18.47
C SER A 548 -7.26 20.61 -19.53
N PHE A 549 -7.05 21.81 -19.05
CA PHE A 549 -6.57 22.93 -19.85
C PHE A 549 -5.24 23.41 -19.29
N GLU A 550 -4.24 23.60 -20.16
CA GLU A 550 -2.91 24.08 -19.79
C GLU A 550 -2.47 25.21 -20.72
N VAL A 551 -1.84 26.22 -20.14
CA VAL A 551 -1.08 27.24 -20.83
C VAL A 551 0.34 27.30 -20.28
N GLY A 552 1.31 27.43 -21.16
CA GLY A 552 2.71 27.51 -20.77
C GLY A 552 3.50 28.44 -21.69
N TYR A 553 4.58 28.97 -21.16
CA TYR A 553 5.55 29.77 -21.88
C TYR A 553 6.94 29.18 -21.66
N LYS A 554 7.74 29.13 -22.73
CA LYS A 554 9.17 28.79 -22.68
C LYS A 554 9.97 29.75 -23.55
N GLY A 555 11.00 30.32 -22.99
CA GLY A 555 11.85 31.27 -23.73
C GLY A 555 13.28 31.31 -23.26
N LEU A 556 14.21 31.53 -24.18
CA LEU A 556 15.63 31.72 -23.92
C LEU A 556 15.99 33.19 -24.21
N PHE A 557 16.30 33.92 -23.15
CA PHE A 557 16.67 35.35 -23.20
C PHE A 557 18.18 35.48 -23.31
N GLY A 558 18.64 36.24 -24.32
CA GLY A 558 20.06 36.54 -24.50
C GLY A 558 20.96 35.30 -24.60
N LYS A 559 20.44 34.13 -24.95
CA LYS A 559 21.12 32.85 -24.95
C LYS A 559 21.67 32.40 -23.59
N MET A 560 21.25 33.08 -22.52
CA MET A 560 21.76 32.83 -21.16
C MET A 560 20.69 32.46 -20.16
N LEU A 561 19.50 33.03 -20.23
CA LEU A 561 18.44 32.78 -19.27
C LEU A 561 17.30 31.99 -19.92
N LEU A 562 17.17 30.74 -19.57
CA LEU A 562 16.04 29.88 -19.96
C LEU A 562 14.94 30.02 -18.90
N ILE A 563 13.75 30.42 -19.32
CA ILE A 563 12.54 30.44 -18.48
C ILE A 563 11.53 29.44 -19.02
N ASP A 564 10.93 28.63 -18.17
CA ASP A 564 9.77 27.78 -18.47
C ASP A 564 8.74 27.96 -17.36
N ALA A 565 7.53 28.40 -17.72
CA ALA A 565 6.43 28.59 -16.78
C ALA A 565 5.14 28.02 -17.37
N TYR A 566 4.31 27.44 -16.52
CA TYR A 566 3.01 26.88 -16.91
C TYR A 566 1.99 26.97 -15.79
N MET A 567 0.73 26.92 -16.17
CA MET A 567 -0.39 26.71 -15.27
C MET A 567 -1.42 25.78 -15.92
N TYR A 568 -2.10 24.99 -15.10
CA TYR A 568 -3.17 24.12 -15.57
C TYR A 568 -4.33 24.06 -14.59
N ASN A 569 -5.50 23.68 -15.13
CA ASN A 569 -6.70 23.36 -14.36
C ASN A 569 -7.29 22.08 -14.92
N SER A 570 -7.49 21.10 -14.05
CA SER A 570 -8.03 19.79 -14.38
C SER A 570 -9.26 19.50 -13.54
N LYS A 571 -10.30 19.00 -14.18
CA LYS A 571 -11.55 18.56 -13.56
C LYS A 571 -11.66 17.06 -13.71
N TYR A 572 -11.81 16.37 -12.59
CA TYR A 572 -11.94 14.90 -12.54
C TYR A 572 -13.38 14.52 -12.27
N GLN A 573 -13.90 13.57 -13.03
CA GLN A 573 -15.18 12.91 -12.82
C GLN A 573 -14.95 11.45 -12.49
N ASN A 574 -15.83 10.87 -11.65
CA ASN A 574 -15.69 9.51 -11.14
C ASN A 574 -14.31 9.29 -10.46
N PHE A 575 -13.84 10.29 -9.71
CA PHE A 575 -12.56 10.23 -9.00
C PHE A 575 -12.51 8.96 -8.14
N ILE A 576 -11.47 8.13 -8.35
CA ILE A 576 -11.33 6.87 -7.62
C ILE A 576 -10.80 7.16 -6.23
N SER A 577 -11.55 6.74 -5.23
CA SER A 577 -11.29 6.94 -3.81
C SER A 577 -11.61 5.66 -3.04
N GLY A 578 -11.49 5.71 -1.72
CA GLY A 578 -11.89 4.65 -0.80
C GLY A 578 -12.96 5.10 0.18
N VAL A 579 -13.83 4.19 0.56
CA VAL A 579 -14.79 4.38 1.65
C VAL A 579 -14.68 3.24 2.66
N THR A 580 -14.71 3.60 3.95
CA THR A 580 -14.70 2.59 5.02
C THR A 580 -16.13 2.31 5.46
N VAL A 581 -16.48 1.02 5.47
CA VAL A 581 -17.78 0.53 5.96
C VAL A 581 -17.58 -0.62 6.95
N ILE A 582 -18.52 -0.77 7.85
CA ILE A 582 -18.54 -1.82 8.86
C ILE A 582 -19.72 -2.75 8.59
N GLN A 583 -19.47 -4.05 8.59
CA GLN A 583 -20.45 -5.10 8.35
C GLN A 583 -20.51 -6.04 9.55
N SER A 584 -21.71 -6.58 9.87
CA SER A 584 -21.85 -7.66 10.84
C SER A 584 -21.18 -8.94 10.34
N ARG A 585 -20.49 -9.69 11.20
CA ARG A 585 -20.00 -11.03 10.83
C ARG A 585 -21.16 -12.02 10.74
N GLY A 586 -21.15 -12.84 9.71
CA GLY A 586 -22.21 -13.80 9.42
C GLY A 586 -23.46 -13.11 8.87
N SER A 587 -24.63 -13.34 9.50
CA SER A 587 -25.88 -12.69 9.12
C SER A 587 -26.00 -11.28 9.71
N TYR A 588 -26.82 -10.44 9.10
CA TYR A 588 -27.08 -9.10 9.61
C TYR A 588 -27.72 -9.14 11.00
N ASN A 589 -27.03 -8.53 11.95
CA ASN A 589 -27.54 -8.24 13.29
C ASN A 589 -26.94 -6.90 13.76
N PRO A 590 -27.76 -5.86 14.01
CA PRO A 590 -27.24 -4.57 14.46
C PRO A 590 -26.39 -4.65 15.71
N MET A 591 -26.70 -5.51 16.65
CA MET A 591 -25.97 -5.66 17.92
C MET A 591 -24.53 -6.16 17.69
N ASN A 592 -24.28 -6.92 16.61
CA ASN A 592 -22.94 -7.36 16.25
C ASN A 592 -22.01 -6.19 15.88
N LEU A 593 -22.56 -5.05 15.46
CA LEU A 593 -21.79 -3.88 15.10
C LEU A 593 -21.18 -3.15 16.32
N LEU A 594 -21.66 -3.46 17.53
CA LEU A 594 -21.15 -2.90 18.78
C LEU A 594 -19.81 -3.51 19.22
N PHE A 595 -19.50 -4.72 18.77
CA PHE A 595 -18.32 -5.48 19.22
C PHE A 595 -17.36 -5.75 18.06
N GLU A 596 -16.06 -5.50 18.28
CA GLU A 596 -15.03 -5.73 17.25
C GLU A 596 -14.94 -7.19 16.82
N SER A 597 -15.15 -8.13 17.72
CA SER A 597 -15.12 -9.57 17.43
C SER A 597 -16.25 -10.05 16.52
N SER A 598 -17.40 -9.35 16.50
CA SER A 598 -18.59 -9.72 15.73
C SER A 598 -18.85 -8.82 14.52
N ARG A 599 -17.92 -7.92 14.20
CA ARG A 599 -17.98 -7.06 13.01
C ARG A 599 -16.70 -7.17 12.18
N ILE A 600 -16.74 -6.68 10.95
CA ILE A 600 -15.59 -6.57 10.07
C ILE A 600 -15.62 -5.21 9.36
N GLY A 601 -14.48 -4.55 9.29
CA GLY A 601 -14.28 -3.34 8.51
C GLY A 601 -13.89 -3.67 7.07
N TYR A 602 -14.42 -2.92 6.12
CA TYR A 602 -13.99 -2.96 4.72
C TYR A 602 -13.57 -1.57 4.28
N SER A 603 -12.40 -1.46 3.66
CA SER A 603 -11.99 -0.28 2.90
C SER A 603 -12.18 -0.61 1.43
N ILE A 604 -13.21 -0.03 0.82
CA ILE A 604 -13.71 -0.41 -0.52
C ILE A 604 -13.35 0.68 -1.51
N SER A 605 -12.74 0.30 -2.65
CA SER A 605 -12.54 1.21 -3.77
C SER A 605 -13.87 1.61 -4.38
N THR A 606 -14.11 2.91 -4.53
CA THR A 606 -15.34 3.46 -5.10
C THR A 606 -15.06 4.77 -5.83
N ASN A 607 -16.05 5.30 -6.53
CA ASN A 607 -15.96 6.63 -7.09
C ASN A 607 -16.51 7.65 -6.09
N ALA A 608 -15.78 8.74 -5.90
CA ALA A 608 -16.28 9.90 -5.16
C ALA A 608 -17.44 10.55 -5.95
N PRO A 609 -18.52 10.96 -5.29
CA PRO A 609 -19.58 11.73 -5.94
C PRO A 609 -19.09 13.12 -6.33
N GLY A 610 -19.65 13.67 -7.43
CA GLY A 610 -19.32 15.01 -7.88
C GLY A 610 -18.02 15.10 -8.70
N GLU A 611 -17.53 16.31 -8.85
CA GLU A 611 -16.32 16.67 -9.59
C GLU A 611 -15.22 17.07 -8.61
N VAL A 612 -14.01 16.55 -8.84
CA VAL A 612 -12.82 16.92 -8.07
C VAL A 612 -11.92 17.77 -8.95
N THR A 613 -11.51 18.93 -8.45
CA THR A 613 -10.66 19.88 -9.17
C THR A 613 -9.20 19.73 -8.74
N VAL A 614 -8.29 19.73 -9.71
CA VAL A 614 -6.85 19.83 -9.46
C VAL A 614 -6.29 21.04 -10.23
N LYS A 615 -5.63 21.92 -9.52
CA LYS A 615 -4.97 23.10 -10.08
C LYS A 615 -3.48 23.04 -9.81
N GLY A 616 -2.70 23.47 -10.77
CA GLY A 616 -1.26 23.52 -10.57
C GLY A 616 -0.60 24.57 -11.44
N TRP A 617 0.58 24.95 -11.01
CA TRP A 617 1.46 25.85 -11.74
C TRP A 617 2.92 25.51 -11.44
N GLY A 618 3.79 25.89 -12.35
CA GLY A 618 5.22 25.76 -12.15
C GLY A 618 5.98 26.85 -12.90
N ALA A 619 7.11 27.23 -12.36
CA ALA A 619 8.07 28.12 -13.00
C ALA A 619 9.49 27.62 -12.75
N SER A 620 10.32 27.68 -13.79
CA SER A 620 11.76 27.41 -13.70
C SER A 620 12.55 28.49 -14.42
N ALA A 621 13.74 28.75 -13.89
CA ALA A 621 14.73 29.64 -14.50
C ALA A 621 16.10 28.96 -14.41
N ASP A 622 16.77 28.77 -15.56
CA ASP A 622 18.14 28.27 -15.64
C ASP A 622 19.01 29.39 -16.25
N PHE A 623 19.99 29.83 -15.50
CA PHE A 623 20.95 30.85 -15.93
C PHE A 623 22.24 30.18 -16.32
N LEU A 624 22.55 30.24 -17.62
CA LEU A 624 23.77 29.68 -18.22
C LEU A 624 24.90 30.72 -18.07
N LEU A 625 25.86 30.37 -17.26
CA LEU A 625 27.02 31.18 -16.97
C LEU A 625 28.21 30.81 -17.89
N PRO A 626 29.20 31.72 -18.08
CA PRO A 626 30.44 31.35 -18.76
C PRO A 626 31.12 30.12 -18.16
N LYS A 627 31.97 29.47 -18.95
CA LYS A 627 32.71 28.27 -18.52
C LYS A 627 31.84 27.06 -18.08
N ASN A 628 30.67 26.90 -18.73
CA ASN A 628 29.75 25.79 -18.52
C ASN A 628 29.11 25.71 -17.13
N PHE A 629 29.06 26.80 -16.37
CA PHE A 629 28.30 26.89 -15.14
C PHE A 629 26.83 27.10 -15.42
N THR A 630 25.97 26.57 -14.59
CA THR A 630 24.52 26.75 -14.61
C THR A 630 24.02 26.97 -13.18
N ILE A 631 23.21 28.01 -12.97
CA ILE A 631 22.40 28.18 -11.78
C ILE A 631 20.96 27.98 -12.20
N GLY A 632 20.29 27.00 -11.61
CA GLY A 632 18.88 26.69 -11.87
C GLY A 632 18.05 26.85 -10.61
N ALA A 633 16.83 27.33 -10.77
CA ALA A 633 15.81 27.30 -9.73
C ALA A 633 14.47 26.93 -10.33
N ASN A 634 13.72 26.08 -9.66
CA ASN A 634 12.33 25.79 -10.02
C ASN A 634 11.45 25.77 -8.78
N ILE A 635 10.20 26.19 -8.97
CA ILE A 635 9.14 26.13 -7.99
C ILE A 635 7.86 25.66 -8.68
N TYR A 636 7.13 24.76 -8.03
CA TYR A 636 5.85 24.28 -8.52
C TYR A 636 4.92 23.92 -7.38
N SER A 637 3.63 23.99 -7.68
CA SER A 637 2.54 23.69 -6.76
C SER A 637 1.47 22.89 -7.47
N ASP A 638 0.96 21.86 -6.79
CA ASP A 638 -0.23 21.13 -7.20
C ASP A 638 -1.18 21.07 -6.00
N GLU A 639 -2.46 21.39 -6.23
CA GLU A 639 -3.48 21.43 -5.20
C GLU A 639 -4.74 20.71 -5.66
N ILE A 640 -5.20 19.78 -4.82
CA ILE A 640 -6.50 19.11 -5.00
C ILE A 640 -7.55 19.85 -4.18
N GLY A 641 -8.70 20.11 -4.78
CA GLY A 641 -9.84 20.76 -4.13
C GLY A 641 -11.12 19.95 -4.33
N ASP A 642 -12.16 20.35 -3.62
CA ASP A 642 -13.53 19.84 -3.79
C ASP A 642 -13.70 18.33 -3.53
N LEU A 643 -12.83 17.73 -2.71
CA LEU A 643 -13.00 16.32 -2.36
C LEU A 643 -14.19 16.16 -1.38
N PRO A 644 -15.18 15.31 -1.71
CA PRO A 644 -16.34 15.10 -0.84
C PRO A 644 -15.95 14.55 0.54
N THR A 645 -16.72 14.94 1.56
CA THR A 645 -16.51 14.49 2.94
C THR A 645 -16.60 12.96 3.04
N GLY A 646 -15.65 12.36 3.76
CA GLY A 646 -15.56 10.90 3.97
C GLY A 646 -14.81 10.14 2.88
N PHE A 647 -14.31 10.83 1.84
CA PHE A 647 -13.47 10.23 0.79
C PHE A 647 -12.00 10.57 0.99
N VAL A 648 -11.12 9.63 0.63
CA VAL A 648 -9.66 9.77 0.75
C VAL A 648 -9.06 9.97 -0.63
N SER A 649 -8.26 11.03 -0.79
CA SER A 649 -7.64 11.35 -2.09
C SER A 649 -6.37 10.54 -2.38
N TYR A 650 -5.67 10.05 -1.36
CA TYR A 650 -4.31 9.52 -1.45
C TYR A 650 -3.31 10.51 -2.11
N PHE A 651 -3.68 11.78 -2.18
CA PHE A 651 -2.84 12.84 -2.74
C PHE A 651 -1.81 13.26 -1.68
N ASN A 652 -0.63 12.67 -1.75
CA ASN A 652 0.47 12.88 -0.81
C ASN A 652 1.56 13.74 -1.46
N THR A 653 1.26 15.01 -1.69
CA THR A 653 2.18 15.93 -2.34
C THR A 653 2.23 17.25 -1.56
N SER A 654 3.43 17.72 -1.25
CA SER A 654 3.61 19.04 -0.63
C SER A 654 3.04 20.14 -1.52
N LYS A 655 2.36 21.12 -0.91
CA LYS A 655 1.75 22.25 -1.64
C LYS A 655 2.76 23.00 -2.50
N TYR A 656 3.96 23.20 -1.99
CA TYR A 656 5.07 23.83 -2.71
C TYR A 656 6.30 22.93 -2.71
N ARG A 657 6.97 22.86 -3.86
CA ARG A 657 8.23 22.14 -4.04
C ARG A 657 9.19 23.03 -4.79
N THR A 658 10.39 23.19 -4.24
CA THR A 658 11.44 24.05 -4.80
C THR A 658 12.74 23.28 -4.88
N ASN A 659 13.43 23.41 -6.01
CA ASN A 659 14.78 22.91 -6.16
C ASN A 659 15.67 24.06 -6.64
N ILE A 660 16.88 24.13 -6.10
CA ILE A 660 17.93 25.04 -6.54
C ILE A 660 19.11 24.16 -6.96
N THR A 661 19.64 24.43 -8.13
CA THR A 661 20.73 23.67 -8.72
C THR A 661 21.89 24.59 -9.02
N PHE A 662 23.11 24.17 -8.66
CA PHE A 662 24.35 24.78 -9.12
C PHE A 662 25.20 23.69 -9.76
N ALA A 663 25.48 23.82 -11.04
CA ALA A 663 26.13 22.78 -11.82
C ALA A 663 27.23 23.34 -12.71
N ASN A 664 28.19 22.50 -13.05
CA ASN A 664 29.13 22.73 -14.12
C ASN A 664 29.22 21.48 -15.00
N SER A 665 28.92 21.59 -16.29
CA SER A 665 28.92 20.48 -17.22
C SER A 665 30.28 20.09 -17.76
N GLY A 666 31.31 20.87 -17.47
CA GLY A 666 32.69 20.53 -17.83
C GLY A 666 33.67 21.63 -17.49
N PHE A 667 34.57 21.37 -16.57
CA PHE A 667 35.68 22.26 -16.19
C PHE A 667 37.02 21.49 -16.19
N GLY A 668 38.10 22.22 -15.98
CA GLY A 668 39.45 21.69 -16.06
C GLY A 668 39.97 21.50 -17.50
N LYS A 669 41.11 20.87 -17.65
CA LYS A 669 41.71 20.58 -18.94
C LYS A 669 40.80 19.60 -19.70
N ASP A 670 40.41 19.95 -20.91
CA ASP A 670 39.55 19.15 -21.79
C ASP A 670 38.08 18.96 -21.28
N ASN A 671 37.59 19.79 -20.35
CA ASN A 671 36.22 19.70 -19.80
C ASN A 671 35.84 18.32 -19.27
N ARG A 672 36.78 17.62 -18.60
CA ARG A 672 36.59 16.24 -18.14
C ARG A 672 35.93 16.13 -16.76
N LEU A 673 35.86 17.19 -16.01
CA LEU A 673 35.26 17.24 -14.68
C LEU A 673 33.95 18.03 -14.74
N GLY A 674 32.99 17.61 -13.96
CA GLY A 674 31.72 18.30 -13.79
C GLY A 674 31.12 17.98 -12.43
N PHE A 675 30.17 18.81 -11.99
CA PHE A 675 29.39 18.58 -10.77
C PHE A 675 27.96 19.11 -10.92
N ASN A 676 27.10 18.60 -10.08
CA ASN A 676 25.70 19.03 -9.96
C ASN A 676 25.23 18.82 -8.51
#